data_6efb3e075786629f4881570060aa837c
#
_entry.id   6efb3e075786629f4881570060aa837c
#
_cell.length_a   1.000
_cell.length_b   1.000
_cell.length_c   1.000
_cell.angle_alpha   90.00
_cell.angle_beta   90.00
_cell.angle_gamma   90.00
#
_symmetry.space_group_name_H-M   'P 1'
#
loop_
_entity.id
_entity.type
_entity.pdbx_description
1 polymer ?
#
loop_
_entity_poly.entity_id
_entity_poly.type
_entity_poly.pdbx_seq_one_letter_code
_entity_poly.pdbx_strand_id
1 'polypeptide(L)'
;MTQDAFEALPLAPFRDEILDAVSSQKNLLLTAPTGSGKSTFIPWMLSRKTSERSLRVAVLEPRRLAATSLSRYLARISGEELGKEVGYRIRFESAASSDTKILYTTYGNFLQSTLHGNERFDWIIFDEFHERRAEMDLLLAYFLAKENEPSSPRIAVLSADLNREELEKILQVKCLEVGRPGFPVETLNQDVPKGSPLGKNVEKALRTLERNGILGTTLVFLPGKGEISSVHRHLDEAFGYGKRKILELYGGQNRETEREIFLETNEPRIILSTNIAETSLTIPSVTGVIDSGLERTTEFSPGEDRNILRLARISLQNAVQRTGRAGRTQKGVCIRLWSKQEEALFPKAIVPEIQKADLRPILLKKAALEKLLGGKRLSLPTEPETSLEKKALKALVQYGFLSEDGSITSRGESALQIPLNALELARAFLEADALSMLSLATLAILDSDAPAKKSGEPRNVLEAAREMLHEKSGADRETVLAFRRVRDFARERSGKELSPGTPEETVRLFLKAFPEALAIQNGSSYKAPSGTFSIPEASKKGARAVLVFHILRTNSSVKSETHAGFYLEVPEEFLPKENAEVRYELLWRSGQERYIGLEICTGGGIEISRREVLPQEASPEVLTRLRELTGKTWMERHLREDLSHLWMDDANKVLLCKMKLAAENFPEYSLPKWDEDDMNLVVEDFLFGHFLMRELTPELFRSKMKEYFGENMIGWLEKMFPDSMLLPNGKRARYHYAEGSPVELSARIEDFMTLRGEHAIAAGKVKVRYDILAPNFRTAQKTWDLTGFWQNTYPQIRKELRGRYPKHPWPETVV
;
A
#
# COMPACT_ATOMS: atom_id res chain seq x y z
N MET A 1 34.31 38.17 -5.13
CA MET A 1 33.01 38.04 -4.43
C MET A 1 32.36 36.66 -4.52
N THR A 2 32.63 35.82 -5.52
CA THR A 2 31.95 34.51 -5.67
C THR A 2 32.48 33.39 -4.78
N GLN A 3 33.78 33.34 -4.49
CA GLN A 3 34.40 32.26 -3.69
C GLN A 3 34.11 32.44 -2.18
N ASP A 4 34.11 33.67 -1.70
CA ASP A 4 33.85 34.03 -0.29
C ASP A 4 32.42 33.63 0.16
N ALA A 5 31.43 33.70 -0.76
CA ALA A 5 30.03 33.31 -0.44
C ALA A 5 29.84 31.80 -0.23
N PHE A 6 30.64 30.98 -0.92
CA PHE A 6 30.62 29.53 -0.73
C PHE A 6 31.42 29.08 0.48
N GLU A 7 32.51 29.78 0.80
CA GLU A 7 33.33 29.57 2.00
C GLU A 7 32.56 29.90 3.28
N ALA A 8 31.57 30.78 3.20
CA ALA A 8 30.67 31.09 4.31
C ALA A 8 29.61 30.03 4.59
N LEU A 9 29.41 29.07 3.70
CA LEU A 9 28.43 28.00 3.93
C LEU A 9 28.91 27.03 5.02
N PRO A 10 28.03 26.52 5.89
CA PRO A 10 28.39 25.64 6.98
C PRO A 10 29.07 24.33 6.58
N LEU A 11 28.89 23.88 5.34
CA LEU A 11 29.58 22.70 4.78
C LEU A 11 30.96 22.97 4.20
N ALA A 12 31.33 24.22 3.96
CA ALA A 12 32.62 24.57 3.33
C ALA A 12 33.84 23.98 4.08
N PRO A 13 33.90 23.98 5.43
CA PRO A 13 35.01 23.37 6.15
C PRO A 13 35.19 21.85 5.93
N PHE A 14 34.16 21.15 5.45
CA PHE A 14 34.15 19.69 5.19
C PHE A 14 34.43 19.35 3.73
N ARG A 15 34.84 20.35 2.92
CA ARG A 15 35.05 20.21 1.45
C ARG A 15 35.98 19.06 1.11
N ASP A 16 37.15 19.00 1.74
CA ASP A 16 38.18 18.01 1.43
C ASP A 16 37.71 16.60 1.80
N GLU A 17 37.05 16.42 2.95
CA GLU A 17 36.45 15.15 3.38
C GLU A 17 35.39 14.66 2.41
N ILE A 18 34.55 15.56 1.88
CA ILE A 18 33.54 15.24 0.88
C ILE A 18 34.21 14.87 -0.45
N LEU A 19 35.27 15.57 -0.87
CA LEU A 19 36.01 15.27 -2.10
C LEU A 19 36.72 13.91 -1.99
N ASP A 20 37.26 13.56 -0.83
CA ASP A 20 37.88 12.25 -0.58
C ASP A 20 36.83 11.15 -0.67
N ALA A 21 35.65 11.31 -0.05
CA ALA A 21 34.56 10.38 -0.16
C ALA A 21 34.10 10.21 -1.61
N VAL A 22 33.94 11.32 -2.35
CA VAL A 22 33.58 11.30 -3.77
C VAL A 22 34.68 10.67 -4.65
N SER A 23 35.93 10.69 -4.23
CA SER A 23 37.08 10.11 -4.97
C SER A 23 37.25 8.62 -4.68
N SER A 24 36.97 8.21 -3.44
CA SER A 24 37.17 6.83 -2.96
C SER A 24 35.95 5.92 -3.22
N GLN A 25 34.76 6.49 -3.38
CA GLN A 25 33.51 5.75 -3.55
C GLN A 25 32.85 6.10 -4.88
N LYS A 26 32.08 5.14 -5.47
CA LYS A 26 31.39 5.34 -6.74
C LYS A 26 30.22 6.31 -6.60
N ASN A 27 29.47 6.20 -5.52
CA ASN A 27 28.32 7.05 -5.18
C ASN A 27 28.60 7.78 -3.87
N LEU A 28 27.79 8.77 -3.53
CA LEU A 28 27.88 9.54 -2.28
C LEU A 28 26.60 9.38 -1.46
N LEU A 29 26.73 8.96 -0.22
CA LEU A 29 25.70 9.04 0.80
C LEU A 29 26.14 10.03 1.86
N LEU A 30 25.41 11.16 2.00
CA LEU A 30 25.77 12.25 2.89
C LEU A 30 24.62 12.66 3.80
N THR A 31 24.89 12.68 5.08
CA THR A 31 23.99 13.26 6.09
C THR A 31 24.59 14.51 6.67
N ALA A 32 23.78 15.55 6.75
CA ALA A 32 24.16 16.79 7.39
C ALA A 32 22.90 17.51 7.92
N PRO A 33 22.99 18.32 8.98
CA PRO A 33 21.86 19.05 9.55
C PRO A 33 21.11 19.88 8.51
N THR A 34 19.82 20.13 8.76
CA THR A 34 19.04 21.04 7.92
C THR A 34 19.63 22.47 7.97
N GLY A 35 19.69 23.14 6.81
CA GLY A 35 20.28 24.46 6.72
C GLY A 35 21.81 24.50 6.63
N SER A 36 22.48 23.34 6.59
CA SER A 36 23.94 23.26 6.41
C SER A 36 24.43 23.67 5.01
N GLY A 37 23.53 23.83 4.04
CA GLY A 37 23.87 24.19 2.66
C GLY A 37 24.07 22.98 1.73
N LYS A 38 23.62 21.77 2.11
CA LYS A 38 23.71 20.56 1.28
C LYS A 38 23.25 20.78 -0.15
N SER A 39 22.04 21.25 -0.30
CA SER A 39 21.34 21.46 -1.58
C SER A 39 21.98 22.56 -2.43
N THR A 40 22.93 23.32 -1.92
CA THR A 40 23.63 24.42 -2.60
C THR A 40 25.12 24.10 -2.81
N PHE A 41 25.82 23.70 -1.73
CA PHE A 41 27.27 23.49 -1.75
C PHE A 41 27.66 22.24 -2.53
N ILE A 42 26.94 21.11 -2.33
CA ILE A 42 27.27 19.85 -2.99
C ILE A 42 27.10 19.94 -4.53
N PRO A 43 25.97 20.44 -5.08
CA PRO A 43 25.84 20.57 -6.54
C PRO A 43 26.92 21.49 -7.15
N TRP A 44 27.19 22.63 -6.48
CA TRP A 44 28.23 23.55 -6.93
C TRP A 44 29.62 22.91 -6.92
N MET A 45 29.99 22.20 -5.86
CA MET A 45 31.27 21.55 -5.74
C MET A 45 31.43 20.44 -6.78
N LEU A 46 30.41 19.58 -6.95
CA LEU A 46 30.44 18.47 -7.91
C LEU A 46 30.50 18.95 -9.35
N SER A 47 29.86 20.07 -9.70
CA SER A 47 29.91 20.63 -11.06
C SER A 47 31.32 21.13 -11.46
N ARG A 48 32.22 21.38 -10.50
CA ARG A 48 33.58 21.93 -10.68
C ARG A 48 34.71 20.97 -10.35
N LYS A 49 34.41 19.67 -10.21
CA LYS A 49 35.38 18.69 -9.72
C LYS A 49 36.58 18.44 -10.62
N THR A 50 36.49 18.66 -11.95
CA THR A 50 37.58 18.44 -12.89
C THR A 50 38.02 19.74 -13.55
N SER A 51 39.34 19.91 -13.70
CA SER A 51 39.92 21.05 -14.39
C SER A 51 39.68 21.06 -15.93
N GLU A 52 39.41 19.87 -16.50
CA GLU A 52 39.32 19.71 -17.95
C GLU A 52 37.89 19.78 -18.48
N ARG A 53 36.86 19.49 -17.67
CA ARG A 53 35.47 19.47 -18.10
C ARG A 53 34.54 19.86 -16.95
N SER A 54 33.61 20.75 -17.26
CA SER A 54 32.47 21.05 -16.39
C SER A 54 31.49 19.91 -16.39
N LEU A 55 31.13 19.39 -15.19
CA LEU A 55 30.20 18.29 -15.05
C LEU A 55 28.75 18.79 -15.00
N ARG A 56 27.85 18.04 -15.59
CA ARG A 56 26.40 18.31 -15.50
C ARG A 56 25.79 17.60 -14.30
N VAL A 57 25.09 18.35 -13.47
CA VAL A 57 24.49 17.89 -12.21
C VAL A 57 22.98 18.11 -12.23
N ALA A 58 22.19 17.07 -12.03
CA ALA A 58 20.78 17.20 -11.74
C ALA A 58 20.55 17.14 -10.21
N VAL A 59 19.80 18.09 -9.67
CA VAL A 59 19.39 18.13 -8.27
C VAL A 59 17.89 17.87 -8.20
N LEU A 60 17.53 16.74 -7.59
CA LEU A 60 16.13 16.31 -7.51
C LEU A 60 15.53 16.74 -6.18
N GLU A 61 14.49 17.55 -6.25
CA GLU A 61 13.81 18.12 -5.09
C GLU A 61 12.39 17.54 -4.95
N PRO A 62 11.90 17.30 -3.73
CA PRO A 62 10.53 16.81 -3.55
C PRO A 62 9.46 17.88 -3.87
N ARG A 63 9.82 19.17 -3.87
CA ARG A 63 8.87 20.28 -3.95
C ARG A 63 9.30 21.32 -4.97
N ARG A 64 8.32 21.85 -5.73
CA ARG A 64 8.56 22.89 -6.74
C ARG A 64 9.20 24.14 -6.15
N LEU A 65 8.70 24.59 -4.97
CA LEU A 65 9.22 25.80 -4.32
C LEU A 65 10.69 25.64 -3.93
N ALA A 66 11.09 24.44 -3.48
CA ALA A 66 12.48 24.15 -3.17
C ALA A 66 13.36 24.27 -4.43
N ALA A 67 12.99 23.57 -5.51
CA ALA A 67 13.75 23.60 -6.77
C ALA A 67 13.92 25.03 -7.31
N THR A 68 12.85 25.84 -7.30
CA THR A 68 12.92 27.24 -7.80
C THR A 68 13.66 28.19 -6.86
N SER A 69 13.51 28.04 -5.54
CA SER A 69 14.18 28.94 -4.59
C SER A 69 15.67 28.65 -4.46
N LEU A 70 16.05 27.35 -4.42
CA LEU A 70 17.45 26.93 -4.34
C LEU A 70 18.22 27.29 -5.61
N SER A 71 17.64 27.09 -6.80
CA SER A 71 18.28 27.49 -8.06
C SER A 71 18.53 29.00 -8.12
N ARG A 72 17.55 29.83 -7.72
CA ARG A 72 17.70 31.29 -7.66
C ARG A 72 18.76 31.72 -6.63
N TYR A 73 18.77 31.04 -5.47
CA TYR A 73 19.76 31.33 -4.44
C TYR A 73 21.17 30.97 -4.92
N LEU A 74 21.34 29.77 -5.52
CA LEU A 74 22.63 29.35 -6.05
C LEU A 74 23.12 30.27 -7.18
N ALA A 75 22.26 30.63 -8.14
CA ALA A 75 22.60 31.58 -9.22
C ALA A 75 23.07 32.92 -8.64
N ARG A 76 22.35 33.45 -7.63
CA ARG A 76 22.72 34.72 -6.97
C ARG A 76 24.08 34.68 -6.29
N ILE A 77 24.39 33.63 -5.51
CA ILE A 77 25.67 33.54 -4.80
C ILE A 77 26.84 33.20 -5.73
N SER A 78 26.57 32.53 -6.86
CA SER A 78 27.57 32.32 -7.91
C SER A 78 27.83 33.55 -8.79
N GLY A 79 26.99 34.58 -8.66
CA GLY A 79 27.05 35.73 -9.53
C GLY A 79 26.59 35.48 -10.97
N GLU A 80 25.79 34.43 -11.17
CA GLU A 80 25.32 33.97 -12.48
C GLU A 80 23.86 34.37 -12.69
N GLU A 81 23.52 34.55 -13.97
CA GLU A 81 22.13 34.73 -14.38
C GLU A 81 21.40 33.38 -14.34
N LEU A 82 20.21 33.39 -13.75
CA LEU A 82 19.37 32.18 -13.67
C LEU A 82 18.98 31.70 -15.10
N GLY A 83 19.18 30.42 -15.36
CA GLY A 83 18.93 29.82 -16.68
C GLY A 83 20.18 29.59 -17.50
N LYS A 84 21.35 30.18 -17.10
CA LYS A 84 22.66 29.92 -17.70
C LYS A 84 23.31 28.70 -17.03
N GLU A 85 24.39 28.86 -16.25
CA GLU A 85 25.03 27.72 -15.58
C GLU A 85 24.12 27.03 -14.54
N VAL A 86 23.30 27.82 -13.86
CA VAL A 86 22.33 27.32 -12.86
C VAL A 86 20.91 27.58 -13.35
N GLY A 87 20.12 26.55 -13.43
CA GLY A 87 18.73 26.64 -13.85
C GLY A 87 17.79 25.71 -13.09
N TYR A 88 16.50 25.83 -13.39
CA TYR A 88 15.51 24.89 -12.91
C TYR A 88 14.54 24.48 -14.01
N ARG A 89 13.97 23.29 -13.85
CA ARG A 89 12.88 22.79 -14.67
C ARG A 89 11.88 22.06 -13.78
N ILE A 90 10.70 22.60 -13.69
CA ILE A 90 9.58 22.02 -12.98
C ILE A 90 8.38 21.88 -13.92
N ARG A 91 7.36 21.20 -13.49
CA ARG A 91 6.15 21.05 -14.32
C ARG A 91 5.59 22.43 -14.69
N PHE A 92 5.54 22.76 -15.99
CA PHE A 92 5.03 24.00 -16.62
C PHE A 92 5.87 25.27 -16.44
N GLU A 93 7.04 25.20 -15.85
CA GLU A 93 7.94 26.34 -15.71
C GLU A 93 9.39 25.89 -15.86
N SER A 94 10.14 26.58 -16.70
CA SER A 94 11.56 26.31 -16.90
C SER A 94 12.34 27.62 -17.00
N ALA A 95 13.46 27.65 -16.31
CA ALA A 95 14.52 28.62 -16.50
C ALA A 95 15.83 27.83 -16.61
N ALA A 96 16.01 27.16 -17.74
CA ALA A 96 17.20 26.38 -18.08
C ALA A 96 17.46 26.47 -19.57
N SER A 97 18.74 26.39 -19.96
CA SER A 97 19.20 26.39 -21.35
C SER A 97 20.08 25.18 -21.65
N SER A 98 20.61 25.07 -22.87
CA SER A 98 21.63 24.07 -23.20
C SER A 98 22.91 24.21 -22.36
N ASP A 99 23.20 25.39 -21.87
CA ASP A 99 24.40 25.72 -21.10
C ASP A 99 24.26 25.42 -19.61
N THR A 100 23.06 25.02 -19.16
CA THR A 100 22.79 24.72 -17.78
C THR A 100 23.56 23.48 -17.30
N LYS A 101 24.47 23.72 -16.34
CA LYS A 101 25.32 22.70 -15.73
C LYS A 101 24.69 22.12 -14.46
N ILE A 102 24.02 22.96 -13.66
CA ILE A 102 23.31 22.57 -12.45
C ILE A 102 21.82 22.80 -12.68
N LEU A 103 21.08 21.69 -12.82
CA LEU A 103 19.64 21.71 -13.06
C LEU A 103 18.89 21.28 -11.80
N TYR A 104 18.14 22.20 -11.20
CA TYR A 104 17.17 21.85 -10.15
C TYR A 104 15.85 21.41 -10.77
N THR A 105 15.32 20.28 -10.34
CA THR A 105 14.04 19.76 -10.86
C THR A 105 13.31 18.97 -9.80
N THR A 106 12.01 18.71 -10.00
CA THR A 106 11.29 17.83 -9.11
C THR A 106 11.44 16.37 -9.53
N TYR A 107 11.38 15.43 -8.57
CA TYR A 107 11.46 13.99 -8.84
C TYR A 107 10.48 13.54 -9.92
N GLY A 108 9.21 13.95 -9.84
CA GLY A 108 8.21 13.60 -10.84
C GLY A 108 8.52 14.16 -12.24
N ASN A 109 9.03 15.39 -12.33
CA ASN A 109 9.41 15.99 -13.61
C ASN A 109 10.65 15.29 -14.19
N PHE A 110 11.63 14.98 -13.34
CA PHE A 110 12.83 14.27 -13.78
C PHE A 110 12.52 12.84 -14.23
N LEU A 111 11.61 12.14 -13.55
CA LEU A 111 11.14 10.81 -13.95
C LEU A 111 10.49 10.86 -15.34
N GLN A 112 9.66 11.87 -15.62
CA GLN A 112 9.09 12.05 -16.96
C GLN A 112 10.18 12.28 -18.02
N SER A 113 11.17 13.15 -17.74
CA SER A 113 12.32 13.37 -18.65
C SER A 113 13.11 12.08 -18.89
N THR A 114 13.30 11.25 -17.86
CA THR A 114 13.99 9.97 -17.94
C THR A 114 13.25 8.99 -18.85
N LEU A 115 11.92 8.93 -18.75
CA LEU A 115 11.07 8.09 -19.60
C LEU A 115 11.13 8.50 -21.09
N HIS A 116 11.43 9.77 -21.38
CA HIS A 116 11.61 10.27 -22.76
C HIS A 116 13.05 10.16 -23.28
N GLY A 117 14.01 9.76 -22.44
CA GLY A 117 15.38 9.47 -22.86
C GLY A 117 16.28 10.67 -23.19
N ASN A 118 15.90 11.89 -22.79
CA ASN A 118 16.39 13.11 -23.44
C ASN A 118 17.63 13.80 -22.83
N GLU A 119 18.13 13.43 -21.64
CA GLU A 119 19.22 14.18 -21.01
C GLU A 119 20.27 13.29 -20.33
N ARG A 120 21.55 13.71 -20.47
CA ARG A 120 22.68 13.07 -19.79
C ARG A 120 23.22 14.00 -18.70
N PHE A 121 23.38 13.44 -17.52
CA PHE A 121 24.04 14.07 -16.39
C PHE A 121 25.22 13.21 -15.93
N ASP A 122 26.22 13.87 -15.39
CA ASP A 122 27.36 13.18 -14.77
C ASP A 122 27.03 12.80 -13.31
N TRP A 123 26.19 13.60 -12.65
CA TRP A 123 25.69 13.39 -11.31
C TRP A 123 24.18 13.59 -11.20
N ILE A 124 23.55 12.72 -10.41
CA ILE A 124 22.17 12.90 -9.98
C ILE A 124 22.16 12.96 -8.45
N ILE A 125 21.68 14.07 -7.93
CA ILE A 125 21.57 14.32 -6.50
C ILE A 125 20.11 14.09 -6.08
N PHE A 126 19.92 13.12 -5.23
CA PHE A 126 18.66 12.84 -4.57
C PHE A 126 18.61 13.63 -3.27
N ASP A 127 18.01 14.80 -3.28
CA ASP A 127 17.90 15.63 -2.08
C ASP A 127 16.65 15.33 -1.27
N GLU A 128 16.71 15.56 0.04
CA GLU A 128 15.64 15.27 1.01
C GLU A 128 15.06 13.84 0.90
N PHE A 129 15.95 12.84 0.67
CA PHE A 129 15.55 11.45 0.39
C PHE A 129 14.73 10.82 1.52
N HIS A 130 14.81 11.36 2.73
CA HIS A 130 14.01 10.92 3.87
C HIS A 130 12.48 11.13 3.69
N GLU A 131 12.01 11.95 2.73
CA GLU A 131 10.58 12.07 2.42
C GLU A 131 10.00 10.78 1.81
N ARG A 132 10.85 9.87 1.29
CA ARG A 132 10.49 8.53 0.78
C ARG A 132 9.29 8.53 -0.16
N ARG A 133 9.32 9.43 -1.15
CA ARG A 133 8.31 9.46 -2.22
C ARG A 133 8.54 8.33 -3.21
N ALA A 134 7.46 7.84 -3.82
CA ALA A 134 7.54 6.72 -4.76
C ALA A 134 8.44 6.99 -5.97
N GLU A 135 8.44 8.23 -6.48
CA GLU A 135 9.33 8.61 -7.57
C GLU A 135 10.81 8.61 -7.17
N MET A 136 11.12 8.87 -5.90
CA MET A 136 12.50 8.76 -5.38
C MET A 136 12.97 7.32 -5.44
N ASP A 137 12.18 6.39 -4.94
CA ASP A 137 12.50 4.96 -4.90
C ASP A 137 12.62 4.38 -6.33
N LEU A 138 11.72 4.77 -7.26
CA LEU A 138 11.78 4.36 -8.66
C LEU A 138 13.04 4.84 -9.37
N LEU A 139 13.37 6.13 -9.25
CA LEU A 139 14.56 6.71 -9.89
C LEU A 139 15.85 6.14 -9.31
N LEU A 140 15.93 5.97 -7.99
CA LEU A 140 17.09 5.36 -7.35
C LEU A 140 17.29 3.93 -7.86
N ALA A 141 16.23 3.11 -7.87
CA ALA A 141 16.29 1.74 -8.38
C ALA A 141 16.74 1.71 -9.86
N TYR A 142 16.21 2.62 -10.69
CA TYR A 142 16.55 2.70 -12.10
C TYR A 142 18.03 3.02 -12.32
N PHE A 143 18.57 4.03 -11.65
CA PHE A 143 19.97 4.42 -11.84
C PHE A 143 20.96 3.42 -11.22
N LEU A 144 20.58 2.76 -10.13
CA LEU A 144 21.37 1.64 -9.60
C LEU A 144 21.36 0.44 -10.56
N ALA A 145 20.24 0.14 -11.21
CA ALA A 145 20.19 -0.92 -12.21
C ALA A 145 21.11 -0.66 -13.42
N LYS A 146 21.40 0.62 -13.73
CA LYS A 146 22.31 1.08 -14.78
C LYS A 146 23.74 1.33 -14.33
N GLU A 147 24.05 1.19 -13.08
CA GLU A 147 25.29 1.64 -12.45
C GLU A 147 26.56 1.12 -13.16
N ASN A 148 26.48 -0.04 -13.80
CA ASN A 148 27.61 -0.65 -14.51
C ASN A 148 27.71 -0.23 -16.00
N GLU A 149 26.78 0.60 -16.50
CA GLU A 149 26.87 1.13 -17.85
C GLU A 149 27.88 2.27 -17.90
N PRO A 150 28.74 2.36 -18.94
CA PRO A 150 29.77 3.41 -19.03
C PRO A 150 29.25 4.84 -19.03
N SER A 151 28.00 5.03 -19.45
CA SER A 151 27.32 6.33 -19.53
C SER A 151 26.41 6.62 -18.32
N SER A 152 26.43 5.77 -17.29
CA SER A 152 25.59 5.95 -16.11
C SER A 152 26.07 7.11 -15.25
N PRO A 153 25.17 7.98 -14.79
CA PRO A 153 25.53 9.03 -13.86
C PRO A 153 25.92 8.44 -12.50
N ARG A 154 26.75 9.16 -11.77
CA ARG A 154 27.01 8.87 -10.35
C ARG A 154 25.84 9.39 -9.51
N ILE A 155 25.59 8.76 -8.40
CA ILE A 155 24.46 9.08 -7.50
C ILE A 155 25.00 9.75 -6.24
N ALA A 156 24.36 10.82 -5.82
CA ALA A 156 24.52 11.39 -4.49
C ALA A 156 23.17 11.42 -3.78
N VAL A 157 23.07 10.81 -2.60
CA VAL A 157 21.88 10.85 -1.75
C VAL A 157 22.17 11.76 -0.57
N LEU A 158 21.38 12.84 -0.45
CA LEU A 158 21.50 13.84 0.62
C LEU A 158 20.28 13.78 1.53
N SER A 159 20.52 13.83 2.83
CA SER A 159 19.44 13.85 3.81
C SER A 159 19.86 14.51 5.12
N ALA A 160 18.86 14.92 5.89
CA ALA A 160 19.08 15.40 7.27
C ALA A 160 19.03 14.27 8.29
N ASP A 161 18.31 13.20 7.97
CA ASP A 161 18.09 12.03 8.83
C ASP A 161 17.72 10.82 7.96
N LEU A 162 18.41 9.69 8.12
CA LEU A 162 18.26 8.51 7.28
C LEU A 162 18.28 7.23 8.10
N ASN A 163 17.58 6.19 7.60
CA ASN A 163 17.91 4.83 7.94
C ASN A 163 19.26 4.47 7.27
N ARG A 164 20.35 4.82 7.95
CA ARG A 164 21.73 4.74 7.46
C ARG A 164 22.07 3.32 6.96
N GLU A 165 21.79 2.32 7.77
CA GLU A 165 22.17 0.93 7.47
C GLU A 165 21.50 0.40 6.20
N GLU A 166 20.26 0.78 5.94
CA GLU A 166 19.53 0.38 4.75
C GLU A 166 20.15 1.00 3.48
N LEU A 167 20.42 2.31 3.51
CA LEU A 167 20.95 3.02 2.34
C LEU A 167 22.43 2.71 2.08
N GLU A 168 23.24 2.46 3.10
CA GLU A 168 24.61 1.99 2.94
C GLU A 168 24.67 0.64 2.20
N LYS A 169 23.72 -0.27 2.53
CA LYS A 169 23.59 -1.56 1.82
C LYS A 169 23.15 -1.40 0.38
N ILE A 170 22.13 -0.56 0.14
CA ILE A 170 21.57 -0.33 -1.19
C ILE A 170 22.59 0.34 -2.11
N LEU A 171 23.28 1.38 -1.64
CA LEU A 171 24.25 2.16 -2.41
C LEU A 171 25.65 1.54 -2.41
N GLN A 172 25.90 0.54 -1.58
CA GLN A 172 27.24 -0.07 -1.35
C GLN A 172 28.33 0.96 -1.02
N VAL A 173 27.98 1.99 -0.24
CA VAL A 173 28.88 3.06 0.21
C VAL A 173 28.72 3.31 1.69
N LYS A 174 29.74 3.89 2.31
CA LYS A 174 29.64 4.37 3.70
C LYS A 174 29.03 5.76 3.72
N CYS A 175 28.16 5.99 4.69
CA CYS A 175 27.56 7.29 4.92
C CYS A 175 28.59 8.27 5.48
N LEU A 176 28.77 9.39 4.80
CA LEU A 176 29.53 10.53 5.30
C LEU A 176 28.63 11.43 6.14
N GLU A 177 28.96 11.61 7.39
CA GLU A 177 28.25 12.49 8.30
C GLU A 177 29.07 13.76 8.54
N VAL A 178 28.55 14.89 8.06
CA VAL A 178 29.26 16.18 8.12
C VAL A 178 28.35 17.30 8.63
N GLY A 179 28.97 18.34 9.13
CA GLY A 179 28.29 19.53 9.59
C GLY A 179 28.28 19.66 11.11
N ARG A 180 27.98 20.85 11.56
CA ARG A 180 27.86 21.15 12.99
C ARG A 180 26.39 21.11 13.40
N PRO A 181 26.04 20.61 14.59
CA PRO A 181 24.69 20.70 15.10
C PRO A 181 24.21 22.17 15.09
N GLY A 182 22.93 22.36 14.79
CA GLY A 182 22.33 23.69 14.93
C GLY A 182 22.34 24.21 16.38
N PHE A 183 21.80 25.39 16.58
CA PHE A 183 21.66 25.93 17.91
C PHE A 183 20.70 25.08 18.76
N PRO A 184 20.92 24.95 20.07
CA PRO A 184 20.02 24.22 20.95
C PRO A 184 18.58 24.76 20.90
N VAL A 185 17.63 23.86 20.86
CA VAL A 185 16.19 24.16 20.93
C VAL A 185 15.62 23.53 22.19
N GLU A 186 15.11 24.35 23.09
CA GLU A 186 14.35 23.86 24.23
C GLU A 186 13.00 23.34 23.78
N THR A 187 12.64 22.12 24.16
CA THR A 187 11.38 21.50 23.78
C THR A 187 10.46 21.36 24.98
N LEU A 188 9.28 21.96 24.89
CA LEU A 188 8.24 21.95 25.91
C LEU A 188 7.01 21.19 25.38
N ASN A 189 6.48 20.28 26.18
CA ASN A 189 5.21 19.61 25.86
C ASN A 189 4.06 20.36 26.55
N GLN A 190 3.03 20.70 25.78
CA GLN A 190 1.79 21.28 26.29
C GLN A 190 0.69 20.22 26.19
N ASP A 191 0.22 19.77 27.33
CA ASP A 191 -0.90 18.85 27.38
C ASP A 191 -2.18 19.51 26.85
N VAL A 192 -2.83 18.86 25.89
CA VAL A 192 -4.00 19.36 25.18
C VAL A 192 -5.18 18.44 25.44
N PRO A 193 -6.24 18.92 26.12
CA PRO A 193 -7.44 18.10 26.33
C PRO A 193 -8.07 17.66 25.03
N LYS A 194 -8.56 16.42 24.97
CA LYS A 194 -9.27 15.88 23.80
C LYS A 194 -10.47 16.78 23.45
N GLY A 195 -10.58 17.15 22.17
CA GLY A 195 -11.66 18.01 21.68
C GLY A 195 -11.43 19.51 21.90
N SER A 196 -10.30 19.92 22.49
CA SER A 196 -9.95 21.35 22.62
C SER A 196 -9.73 21.98 21.24
N PRO A 197 -10.31 23.17 20.98
CA PRO A 197 -10.11 23.89 19.72
C PRO A 197 -8.64 24.22 19.49
N LEU A 198 -8.12 23.91 18.29
CA LEU A 198 -6.70 24.07 17.93
C LEU A 198 -6.24 25.54 18.09
N GLY A 199 -7.09 26.51 17.73
CA GLY A 199 -6.80 27.93 17.90
C GLY A 199 -6.49 28.33 19.34
N LYS A 200 -7.26 27.84 20.32
CA LYS A 200 -7.01 28.11 21.76
C LYS A 200 -5.69 27.48 22.23
N ASN A 201 -5.35 26.32 21.72
CA ASN A 201 -4.11 25.64 22.09
C ASN A 201 -2.90 26.37 21.53
N VAL A 202 -2.96 26.86 20.29
CA VAL A 202 -1.93 27.67 19.66
C VAL A 202 -1.79 29.03 20.37
N GLU A 203 -2.89 29.70 20.71
CA GLU A 203 -2.87 30.92 21.48
C GLU A 203 -2.16 30.74 22.82
N LYS A 204 -2.52 29.68 23.57
CA LYS A 204 -1.85 29.38 24.87
C LYS A 204 -0.36 29.14 24.68
N ALA A 205 0.03 28.42 23.62
CA ALA A 205 1.43 28.17 23.30
C ALA A 205 2.19 29.48 22.93
N LEU A 206 1.57 30.37 22.13
CA LEU A 206 2.15 31.70 21.82
C LEU A 206 2.39 32.51 23.06
N ARG A 207 1.41 32.60 23.98
CA ARG A 207 1.58 33.28 25.26
C ARG A 207 2.67 32.65 26.14
N THR A 208 2.89 31.33 26.02
CA THR A 208 3.98 30.65 26.73
C THR A 208 5.34 31.00 26.13
N LEU A 209 5.47 31.05 24.80
CA LEU A 209 6.69 31.52 24.12
C LEU A 209 7.04 32.93 24.52
N GLU A 210 6.07 33.84 24.57
CA GLU A 210 6.28 35.24 25.01
C GLU A 210 6.78 35.36 26.43
N ARG A 211 6.20 34.57 27.37
CA ARG A 211 6.67 34.53 28.76
C ARG A 211 8.11 34.02 28.88
N ASN A 212 8.52 33.13 27.94
CA ASN A 212 9.92 32.68 27.87
C ASN A 212 10.82 33.61 27.05
N GLY A 213 10.37 34.83 26.75
CA GLY A 213 11.18 35.85 26.08
C GLY A 213 11.32 35.63 24.56
N ILE A 214 10.57 34.73 23.96
CA ILE A 214 10.56 34.50 22.51
C ILE A 214 9.59 35.46 21.85
N LEU A 215 10.11 36.55 21.34
CA LEU A 215 9.33 37.65 20.73
C LEU A 215 9.52 37.76 19.20
N GLY A 216 10.36 36.93 18.61
CA GLY A 216 10.67 36.95 17.18
C GLY A 216 9.63 36.23 16.31
N THR A 217 10.07 35.71 15.14
CA THR A 217 9.24 34.93 14.23
C THR A 217 8.89 33.60 14.86
N THR A 218 7.60 33.32 14.99
CA THR A 218 7.08 32.01 15.45
C THR A 218 6.47 31.25 14.28
N LEU A 219 6.92 30.02 14.04
CA LEU A 219 6.39 29.11 13.04
C LEU A 219 5.44 28.10 13.67
N VAL A 220 4.21 28.02 13.19
CA VAL A 220 3.16 27.13 13.70
C VAL A 220 2.82 26.07 12.66
N PHE A 221 3.07 24.81 12.98
CA PHE A 221 2.74 23.67 12.11
C PHE A 221 1.31 23.20 12.34
N LEU A 222 0.51 23.25 11.28
CA LEU A 222 -0.91 22.89 11.25
C LEU A 222 -1.20 21.87 10.13
N PRO A 223 -2.25 21.02 10.29
CA PRO A 223 -2.48 19.92 9.35
C PRO A 223 -2.84 20.36 7.92
N GLY A 224 -3.61 21.46 7.77
CA GLY A 224 -4.11 21.85 6.46
C GLY A 224 -4.63 23.28 6.41
N LYS A 225 -5.05 23.71 5.21
CA LYS A 225 -5.55 25.06 4.93
C LYS A 225 -6.78 25.43 5.79
N GLY A 226 -7.68 24.49 6.02
CA GLY A 226 -8.88 24.73 6.84
C GLY A 226 -8.53 25.04 8.28
N GLU A 227 -7.56 24.30 8.85
CA GLU A 227 -7.06 24.52 10.20
C GLU A 227 -6.27 25.83 10.30
N ILE A 228 -5.47 26.16 9.27
CA ILE A 228 -4.74 27.45 9.18
C ILE A 228 -5.73 28.61 9.25
N SER A 229 -6.75 28.63 8.37
CA SER A 229 -7.73 29.71 8.34
C SER A 229 -8.56 29.81 9.64
N SER A 230 -8.85 28.67 10.27
CA SER A 230 -9.56 28.63 11.56
C SER A 230 -8.69 29.20 12.69
N VAL A 231 -7.42 28.80 12.75
CA VAL A 231 -6.45 29.31 13.76
C VAL A 231 -6.17 30.79 13.53
N HIS A 232 -6.00 31.23 12.27
CA HIS A 232 -5.80 32.64 11.92
C HIS A 232 -6.92 33.51 12.47
N ARG A 233 -8.16 33.16 12.16
CA ARG A 233 -9.35 33.90 12.66
C ARG A 233 -9.38 33.95 14.19
N HIS A 234 -9.12 32.82 14.85
CA HIS A 234 -9.09 32.79 16.31
C HIS A 234 -8.00 33.71 16.90
N LEU A 235 -6.81 33.74 16.30
CA LEU A 235 -5.70 34.56 16.77
C LEU A 235 -5.98 36.05 16.53
N ASP A 236 -6.59 36.42 15.43
CA ASP A 236 -7.03 37.80 15.14
C ASP A 236 -8.08 38.26 16.16
N GLU A 237 -9.02 37.40 16.51
CA GLU A 237 -10.01 37.71 17.57
C GLU A 237 -9.33 37.85 18.95
N ALA A 238 -8.41 36.95 19.31
CA ALA A 238 -7.78 36.91 20.62
C ALA A 238 -6.77 38.02 20.84
N PHE A 239 -6.05 38.45 19.80
CA PHE A 239 -5.01 39.50 19.89
C PHE A 239 -5.48 40.86 19.37
N GLY A 240 -6.62 40.93 18.73
CA GLY A 240 -7.18 42.13 18.05
C GLY A 240 -6.68 42.18 16.59
N TYR A 241 -7.63 42.36 15.69
CA TYR A 241 -7.43 42.36 14.23
C TYR A 241 -6.27 43.29 13.84
N GLY A 242 -5.30 42.77 13.08
CA GLY A 242 -4.17 43.51 12.53
C GLY A 242 -3.10 43.95 13.56
N LYS A 243 -3.25 43.65 14.84
CA LYS A 243 -2.25 44.02 15.86
C LYS A 243 -1.01 43.13 15.85
N ARG A 244 -1.13 41.93 15.25
CA ARG A 244 0.01 41.00 15.03
C ARG A 244 0.06 40.64 13.56
N LYS A 245 1.24 40.54 13.01
CA LYS A 245 1.44 40.11 11.66
C LYS A 245 1.32 38.58 11.59
N ILE A 246 0.23 38.09 11.04
CA ILE A 246 -0.03 36.67 10.85
C ILE A 246 0.04 36.39 9.34
N LEU A 247 0.89 35.44 8.95
CA LEU A 247 1.08 35.02 7.56
C LEU A 247 0.73 33.55 7.44
N GLU A 248 0.12 33.18 6.31
CA GLU A 248 -0.21 31.81 6.00
C GLU A 248 0.77 31.22 4.99
N LEU A 249 1.16 29.94 5.13
CA LEU A 249 2.06 29.23 4.22
C LEU A 249 1.55 27.82 3.92
N TYR A 250 1.02 27.61 2.73
CA TYR A 250 0.53 26.34 2.25
C TYR A 250 0.70 26.22 0.73
N GLY A 251 0.58 24.98 0.18
CA GLY A 251 0.73 24.75 -1.25
C GLY A 251 -0.31 25.50 -2.10
N GLY A 252 0.12 26.07 -3.23
CA GLY A 252 -0.76 26.80 -4.17
C GLY A 252 -1.06 28.26 -3.80
N GLN A 253 -0.27 28.83 -2.91
CA GLN A 253 -0.42 30.22 -2.45
C GLN A 253 0.09 31.27 -3.44
N ASN A 254 -0.26 32.55 -3.22
CA ASN A 254 0.20 33.68 -4.03
C ASN A 254 1.71 33.95 -3.81
N ARG A 255 2.43 34.22 -4.91
CA ARG A 255 3.86 34.51 -4.90
C ARG A 255 4.24 35.74 -4.03
N GLU A 256 3.35 36.69 -3.85
CA GLU A 256 3.62 37.91 -3.03
C GLU A 256 3.70 37.52 -1.54
N THR A 257 2.76 36.75 -1.04
CA THR A 257 2.78 36.26 0.36
C THR A 257 3.99 35.36 0.62
N GLU A 258 4.35 34.50 -0.35
CA GLU A 258 5.57 33.71 -0.27
C GLU A 258 6.81 34.59 -0.13
N ARG A 259 6.95 35.65 -0.97
CA ARG A 259 8.08 36.58 -0.89
C ARG A 259 8.17 37.26 0.48
N GLU A 260 7.04 37.68 1.04
CA GLU A 260 6.98 38.33 2.34
C GLU A 260 7.45 37.40 3.48
N ILE A 261 7.11 36.12 3.43
CA ILE A 261 7.54 35.12 4.42
C ILE A 261 9.06 34.94 4.40
N PHE A 262 9.69 34.98 3.22
CA PHE A 262 11.12 34.77 3.05
C PHE A 262 11.96 36.06 3.19
N LEU A 263 11.34 37.24 3.40
CA LEU A 263 12.06 38.45 3.70
C LEU A 263 12.67 38.37 5.11
N GLU A 264 13.92 38.80 5.22
CA GLU A 264 14.61 38.97 6.50
C GLU A 264 14.02 40.17 7.20
N THR A 265 13.49 40.00 8.40
CA THR A 265 12.89 41.07 9.19
C THR A 265 13.10 40.80 10.67
N ASN A 266 13.24 41.90 11.43
CA ASN A 266 13.27 41.85 12.89
C ASN A 266 11.87 42.05 13.51
N GLU A 267 10.83 42.29 12.69
CA GLU A 267 9.47 42.44 13.21
C GLU A 267 8.90 41.08 13.65
N PRO A 268 8.29 41.04 14.86
CA PRO A 268 7.61 39.84 15.33
C PRO A 268 6.47 39.43 14.39
N ARG A 269 6.49 38.16 13.94
CA ARG A 269 5.43 37.62 13.07
C ARG A 269 5.11 36.19 13.43
N ILE A 270 3.88 35.79 13.13
CA ILE A 270 3.39 34.43 13.29
C ILE A 270 3.17 33.87 11.88
N ILE A 271 3.79 32.71 11.58
CA ILE A 271 3.64 32.04 10.30
C ILE A 271 2.90 30.73 10.56
N LEU A 272 1.65 30.65 10.08
CA LEU A 272 0.84 29.45 10.14
C LEU A 272 1.13 28.60 8.90
N SER A 273 1.68 27.39 9.07
CA SER A 273 2.17 26.60 7.95
C SER A 273 1.71 25.16 8.01
N THR A 274 1.53 24.56 6.85
CA THR A 274 1.49 23.10 6.73
C THR A 274 2.91 22.52 6.78
N ASN A 275 3.05 21.22 6.54
CA ASN A 275 4.35 20.56 6.42
C ASN A 275 5.27 21.13 5.30
N ILE A 276 4.82 22.12 4.52
CA ILE A 276 5.64 22.79 3.50
C ILE A 276 6.88 23.48 4.08
N ALA A 277 6.78 23.98 5.33
CA ALA A 277 7.89 24.61 6.03
C ALA A 277 8.76 23.59 6.81
N GLU A 278 8.50 22.29 6.71
CA GLU A 278 9.21 21.26 7.49
C GLU A 278 10.60 20.95 6.92
N THR A 279 10.74 20.96 5.58
CA THR A 279 12.00 20.64 4.88
C THR A 279 12.38 21.75 3.90
N SER A 280 13.51 21.65 3.26
CA SER A 280 14.02 22.44 2.09
C SER A 280 13.90 23.98 2.11
N LEU A 281 13.02 24.58 2.91
CA LEU A 281 12.83 26.03 2.97
C LEU A 281 13.46 26.63 4.23
N THR A 282 14.22 27.71 4.07
CA THR A 282 14.76 28.45 5.20
C THR A 282 13.97 29.75 5.38
N ILE A 283 13.11 29.75 6.42
CA ILE A 283 12.43 30.96 6.86
C ILE A 283 13.39 31.71 7.81
N PRO A 284 13.72 32.95 7.52
CA PRO A 284 14.65 33.72 8.35
C PRO A 284 14.08 33.99 9.75
N SER A 285 14.96 34.13 10.73
CA SER A 285 14.67 34.68 12.08
C SER A 285 13.65 33.88 12.90
N VAL A 286 13.41 32.58 12.57
CA VAL A 286 12.53 31.73 13.38
C VAL A 286 13.19 31.39 14.72
N THR A 287 12.56 31.79 15.81
CA THR A 287 13.00 31.54 17.20
C THR A 287 12.01 30.71 18.00
N GLY A 288 10.74 30.71 17.59
CA GLY A 288 9.69 29.90 18.19
C GLY A 288 9.09 28.92 17.20
N VAL A 289 8.80 27.70 17.66
CA VAL A 289 8.04 26.71 16.92
C VAL A 289 6.87 26.23 17.78
N ILE A 290 5.71 26.12 17.17
CA ILE A 290 4.55 25.43 17.76
C ILE A 290 4.17 24.31 16.82
N ASP A 291 4.14 23.07 17.32
CA ASP A 291 3.83 21.90 16.51
C ASP A 291 2.53 21.24 17.01
N SER A 292 1.54 21.13 16.12
CA SER A 292 0.28 20.45 16.41
C SER A 292 0.43 18.93 16.54
N GLY A 293 1.53 18.34 16.07
CA GLY A 293 1.72 16.89 15.99
C GLY A 293 0.83 16.20 14.93
N LEU A 294 0.24 16.98 14.04
CA LEU A 294 -0.72 16.50 13.05
C LEU A 294 -0.30 16.89 11.63
N GLU A 295 -0.70 16.04 10.69
CA GLU A 295 -0.61 16.32 9.26
C GLU A 295 -1.80 15.74 8.50
N ARG A 296 -2.03 16.22 7.29
CA ARG A 296 -2.90 15.57 6.32
C ARG A 296 -2.06 14.73 5.38
N THR A 297 -2.26 13.43 5.41
CA THR A 297 -1.60 12.47 4.53
C THR A 297 -2.60 11.87 3.56
N THR A 298 -2.15 11.66 2.34
CA THR A 298 -2.93 10.95 1.32
C THR A 298 -2.62 9.47 1.43
N GLU A 299 -3.64 8.64 1.61
CA GLU A 299 -3.55 7.19 1.62
C GLU A 299 -4.52 6.60 0.61
N PHE A 300 -4.11 5.55 -0.07
CA PHE A 300 -5.00 4.80 -0.95
C PHE A 300 -5.92 3.92 -0.11
N SER A 301 -7.23 4.04 -0.35
CA SER A 301 -8.26 3.19 0.27
C SER A 301 -8.64 2.08 -0.70
N PRO A 302 -8.23 0.83 -0.46
CA PRO A 302 -8.57 -0.29 -1.37
C PRO A 302 -10.07 -0.55 -1.49
N GLY A 303 -10.82 -0.25 -0.42
CA GLY A 303 -12.29 -0.42 -0.39
C GLY A 303 -13.05 0.67 -1.15
N GLU A 304 -12.44 1.85 -1.32
CA GLU A 304 -13.03 2.97 -2.06
C GLU A 304 -12.39 3.19 -3.43
N ASP A 305 -11.34 2.43 -3.73
CA ASP A 305 -10.51 2.48 -4.95
C ASP A 305 -9.99 3.89 -5.29
N ARG A 306 -9.62 4.66 -4.27
CA ARG A 306 -9.13 6.04 -4.42
C ARG A 306 -8.22 6.48 -3.29
N ASN A 307 -7.52 7.57 -3.52
CA ASN A 307 -6.77 8.27 -2.50
C ASN A 307 -7.72 9.03 -1.55
N ILE A 308 -7.51 8.86 -0.24
CA ILE A 308 -8.25 9.55 0.81
C ILE A 308 -7.30 10.44 1.58
N LEU A 309 -7.69 11.69 1.79
CA LEU A 309 -6.96 12.63 2.63
C LEU A 309 -7.34 12.40 4.09
N ARG A 310 -6.42 11.85 4.88
CA ARG A 310 -6.62 11.57 6.31
C ARG A 310 -5.84 12.53 7.19
N LEU A 311 -6.44 12.87 8.32
CA LEU A 311 -5.72 13.51 9.42
C LEU A 311 -4.97 12.43 10.20
N ALA A 312 -3.65 12.55 10.28
CA ALA A 312 -2.77 11.59 10.94
C ALA A 312 -1.83 12.27 11.92
N ARG A 313 -1.28 11.51 12.87
CA ARG A 313 -0.14 11.92 13.68
C ARG A 313 1.12 11.88 12.81
N ILE A 314 1.98 12.87 12.99
CA ILE A 314 3.31 12.90 12.37
C ILE A 314 4.22 11.82 12.94
N SER A 315 5.32 11.51 12.28
CA SER A 315 6.37 10.68 12.87
C SER A 315 7.23 11.46 13.87
N LEU A 316 7.92 10.73 14.76
CA LEU A 316 8.92 11.35 15.65
C LEU A 316 10.03 12.05 14.86
N GLN A 317 10.39 11.50 13.72
CA GLN A 317 11.34 12.08 12.78
C GLN A 317 10.87 13.47 12.29
N ASN A 318 9.60 13.60 11.85
CA ASN A 318 9.02 14.90 11.50
C ASN A 318 9.01 15.87 12.69
N ALA A 319 8.66 15.40 13.91
CA ALA A 319 8.66 16.24 15.09
C ALA A 319 10.04 16.83 15.40
N VAL A 320 11.12 16.04 15.23
CA VAL A 320 12.51 16.52 15.37
C VAL A 320 12.85 17.54 14.29
N GLN A 321 12.49 17.30 13.03
CA GLN A 321 12.72 18.23 11.93
C GLN A 321 11.99 19.57 12.12
N ARG A 322 10.72 19.53 12.54
CA ARG A 322 9.93 20.74 12.88
C ARG A 322 10.54 21.50 14.03
N THR A 323 10.94 20.80 15.10
CA THR A 323 11.66 21.39 16.25
C THR A 323 12.92 22.11 15.79
N GLY A 324 13.72 21.49 14.91
CA GLY A 324 14.96 22.07 14.38
C GLY A 324 14.81 23.39 13.63
N ARG A 325 13.58 23.78 13.24
CA ARG A 325 13.31 25.07 12.60
C ARG A 325 13.61 26.27 13.49
N ALA A 326 13.43 26.12 14.83
CA ALA A 326 13.73 27.16 15.78
C ALA A 326 15.24 27.35 16.05
N GLY A 327 16.09 26.37 15.75
CA GLY A 327 17.52 26.33 16.05
C GLY A 327 18.45 26.63 14.86
N ARG A 328 18.00 27.29 13.81
CA ARG A 328 18.82 27.50 12.60
C ARG A 328 19.81 28.66 12.73
N THR A 329 19.37 29.76 13.27
CA THR A 329 20.16 31.02 13.34
C THR A 329 20.57 31.39 14.78
N GLN A 330 19.82 30.95 15.75
CA GLN A 330 20.04 31.19 17.18
C GLN A 330 19.30 30.15 18.03
N LYS A 331 19.50 30.19 19.36
CA LYS A 331 18.76 29.34 20.30
C LYS A 331 17.26 29.61 20.18
N GLY A 332 16.46 28.54 20.21
CA GLY A 332 15.02 28.64 20.09
C GLY A 332 14.25 27.78 21.06
N VAL A 333 12.92 27.90 21.00
CA VAL A 333 11.99 27.11 21.81
C VAL A 333 10.94 26.46 20.90
N CYS A 334 10.67 25.17 21.13
CA CYS A 334 9.59 24.45 20.47
C CYS A 334 8.53 24.03 21.48
N ILE A 335 7.28 24.40 21.24
CA ILE A 335 6.13 23.89 22.02
C ILE A 335 5.41 22.85 21.21
N ARG A 336 5.37 21.62 21.73
CA ARG A 336 4.65 20.48 21.18
C ARG A 336 3.26 20.41 21.81
N LEU A 337 2.21 20.44 20.99
CA LEU A 337 0.81 20.39 21.46
C LEU A 337 0.35 18.96 21.74
N TRP A 338 1.17 18.20 22.45
CA TRP A 338 0.87 16.85 22.93
C TRP A 338 1.71 16.52 24.17
N SER A 339 1.25 15.53 24.95
CA SER A 339 1.96 15.05 26.12
C SER A 339 3.11 14.09 25.76
N LYS A 340 4.08 13.91 26.66
CA LYS A 340 5.15 12.90 26.51
C LYS A 340 4.60 11.48 26.42
N GLN A 341 3.45 11.21 27.03
CA GLN A 341 2.79 9.91 26.98
C GLN A 341 2.18 9.64 25.58
N GLU A 342 1.55 10.65 24.99
CA GLU A 342 1.05 10.55 23.61
C GLU A 342 2.19 10.39 22.60
N GLU A 343 3.37 10.96 22.85
CA GLU A 343 4.54 10.85 22.00
C GLU A 343 5.00 9.40 21.81
N ALA A 344 4.81 8.54 22.79
CA ALA A 344 5.13 7.11 22.71
C ALA A 344 4.28 6.36 21.66
N LEU A 345 3.15 6.95 21.27
CA LEU A 345 2.24 6.38 20.24
C LEU A 345 2.54 6.91 18.84
N PHE A 346 3.48 7.80 18.66
CA PHE A 346 3.83 8.35 17.35
C PHE A 346 4.64 7.34 16.54
N PRO A 347 4.41 7.26 15.22
CA PRO A 347 5.29 6.48 14.35
C PRO A 347 6.74 6.93 14.50
N LYS A 348 7.69 5.99 14.57
CA LYS A 348 9.11 6.33 14.72
C LYS A 348 9.67 7.04 13.48
N ALA A 349 9.31 6.54 12.29
CA ALA A 349 9.79 7.03 11.01
C ALA A 349 8.63 7.26 10.02
N ILE A 350 8.92 7.96 8.93
CA ILE A 350 7.99 8.19 7.83
C ILE A 350 7.73 6.86 7.12
N VAL A 351 6.45 6.53 6.90
CA VAL A 351 6.07 5.39 6.07
C VAL A 351 6.30 5.76 4.60
N PRO A 352 7.11 4.98 3.85
CA PRO A 352 7.32 5.21 2.43
C PRO A 352 6.01 5.32 1.64
N GLU A 353 5.95 6.24 0.68
CA GLU A 353 4.74 6.48 -0.11
C GLU A 353 4.28 5.23 -0.86
N ILE A 354 5.22 4.41 -1.32
CA ILE A 354 4.95 3.16 -2.03
C ILE A 354 4.13 2.14 -1.20
N GLN A 355 4.12 2.26 0.13
CA GLN A 355 3.33 1.39 1.01
C GLN A 355 1.92 1.91 1.29
N LYS A 356 1.59 3.15 0.89
CA LYS A 356 0.30 3.79 1.23
C LYS A 356 -0.39 4.48 0.06
N ALA A 357 0.27 4.67 -1.07
CA ALA A 357 -0.29 5.35 -2.24
C ALA A 357 -1.04 4.39 -3.18
N ASP A 358 -1.77 4.96 -4.13
CA ASP A 358 -2.23 4.22 -5.30
C ASP A 358 -1.03 3.73 -6.11
N LEU A 359 -0.90 2.42 -6.22
CA LEU A 359 0.23 1.81 -6.90
C LEU A 359 0.09 1.81 -8.43
N ARG A 360 -1.09 2.05 -9.00
CA ARG A 360 -1.31 2.02 -10.46
C ARG A 360 -0.36 2.94 -11.23
N PRO A 361 -0.25 4.24 -10.90
CA PRO A 361 0.69 5.12 -11.58
C PRO A 361 2.16 4.75 -11.36
N ILE A 362 2.47 4.22 -10.16
CA ILE A 362 3.84 3.85 -9.77
C ILE A 362 4.29 2.62 -10.55
N LEU A 363 3.47 1.57 -10.59
CA LEU A 363 3.78 0.32 -11.29
C LEU A 363 3.83 0.49 -12.81
N LEU A 364 2.98 1.36 -13.38
CA LEU A 364 3.06 1.68 -14.80
C LEU A 364 4.38 2.40 -15.14
N LYS A 365 4.82 3.36 -14.33
CA LYS A 365 6.12 4.03 -14.47
C LYS A 365 7.27 3.05 -14.27
N LYS A 366 7.17 2.13 -13.30
CA LYS A 366 8.14 1.05 -13.07
C LYS A 366 8.30 0.19 -14.31
N ALA A 367 7.20 -0.28 -14.90
CA ALA A 367 7.21 -1.10 -16.10
C ALA A 367 7.81 -0.35 -17.32
N ALA A 368 7.57 0.97 -17.43
CA ALA A 368 8.19 1.80 -18.45
C ALA A 368 9.71 1.91 -18.27
N LEU A 369 10.18 2.09 -17.03
CA LEU A 369 11.61 2.10 -16.72
C LEU A 369 12.26 0.73 -16.97
N GLU A 370 11.59 -0.37 -16.62
CA GLU A 370 12.05 -1.73 -16.90
C GLU A 370 12.19 -1.98 -18.41
N LYS A 371 11.27 -1.46 -19.23
CA LYS A 371 11.40 -1.49 -20.70
C LYS A 371 12.65 -0.76 -21.19
N LEU A 372 12.98 0.42 -20.62
CA LEU A 372 14.20 1.17 -20.94
C LEU A 372 15.48 0.41 -20.54
N LEU A 373 15.39 -0.52 -19.60
CA LEU A 373 16.46 -1.42 -19.19
C LEU A 373 16.49 -2.75 -19.96
N GLY A 374 15.81 -2.82 -21.12
CA GLY A 374 15.75 -4.04 -21.90
C GLY A 374 14.97 -5.18 -21.23
N GLY A 375 14.03 -4.85 -20.35
CA GLY A 375 13.21 -5.82 -19.61
C GLY A 375 13.79 -6.27 -18.26
N LYS A 376 14.92 -5.72 -17.82
CA LYS A 376 15.49 -6.00 -16.49
C LYS A 376 14.54 -5.50 -15.41
N ARG A 377 14.14 -6.38 -14.49
CA ARG A 377 13.25 -6.04 -13.37
C ARG A 377 13.94 -5.11 -12.38
N LEU A 378 13.22 -4.11 -11.90
CA LEU A 378 13.69 -3.16 -10.88
C LEU A 378 13.39 -3.70 -9.48
N SER A 379 14.42 -3.78 -8.65
CA SER A 379 14.30 -3.99 -7.20
C SER A 379 14.19 -2.63 -6.52
N LEU A 380 13.09 -2.40 -5.83
CA LEU A 380 12.83 -1.12 -5.16
C LEU A 380 13.49 -1.11 -3.76
N PRO A 381 13.90 0.06 -3.25
CA PRO A 381 14.41 0.20 -1.89
C PRO A 381 13.41 -0.29 -0.82
N THR A 382 12.14 -0.12 -1.07
CA THR A 382 11.05 -0.68 -0.27
C THR A 382 10.03 -1.29 -1.21
N GLU A 383 9.69 -2.55 -0.97
CA GLU A 383 8.67 -3.22 -1.78
C GLU A 383 7.26 -2.79 -1.33
N PRO A 384 6.30 -2.68 -2.28
CA PRO A 384 4.92 -2.40 -1.96
C PRO A 384 4.25 -3.55 -1.22
N GLU A 385 3.12 -3.30 -0.58
CA GLU A 385 2.30 -4.37 -0.01
C GLU A 385 1.76 -5.28 -1.12
N THR A 386 2.00 -6.57 -0.99
CA THR A 386 1.70 -7.58 -2.03
C THR A 386 0.23 -7.58 -2.46
N SER A 387 -0.70 -7.36 -1.53
CA SER A 387 -2.14 -7.34 -1.82
C SER A 387 -2.52 -6.12 -2.67
N LEU A 388 -1.97 -4.95 -2.37
CA LEU A 388 -2.18 -3.71 -3.11
C LEU A 388 -1.52 -3.78 -4.49
N GLU A 389 -0.32 -4.35 -4.56
CA GLU A 389 0.40 -4.54 -5.82
C GLU A 389 -0.38 -5.42 -6.79
N LYS A 390 -0.84 -6.59 -6.34
CA LYS A 390 -1.67 -7.50 -7.17
C LYS A 390 -2.94 -6.82 -7.67
N LYS A 391 -3.63 -6.07 -6.81
CA LYS A 391 -4.84 -5.31 -7.20
C LYS A 391 -4.53 -4.27 -8.27
N ALA A 392 -3.45 -3.51 -8.10
CA ALA A 392 -3.04 -2.48 -9.03
C ALA A 392 -2.59 -3.07 -10.38
N LEU A 393 -1.81 -4.16 -10.38
CA LEU A 393 -1.41 -4.86 -11.60
C LEU A 393 -2.63 -5.38 -12.37
N LYS A 394 -3.59 -6.02 -11.68
CA LYS A 394 -4.84 -6.48 -12.30
C LYS A 394 -5.60 -5.33 -12.97
N ALA A 395 -5.71 -4.19 -12.30
CA ALA A 395 -6.36 -3.01 -12.88
C ALA A 395 -5.62 -2.48 -14.12
N LEU A 396 -4.28 -2.42 -14.08
CA LEU A 396 -3.47 -1.97 -15.22
C LEU A 396 -3.57 -2.90 -16.43
N VAL A 397 -3.67 -4.22 -16.20
CA VAL A 397 -3.93 -5.21 -17.26
C VAL A 397 -5.34 -5.01 -17.83
N GLN A 398 -6.36 -4.83 -16.99
CA GLN A 398 -7.74 -4.54 -17.41
C GLN A 398 -7.86 -3.24 -18.22
N TYR A 399 -7.05 -2.22 -17.90
CA TYR A 399 -6.97 -0.97 -18.67
C TYR A 399 -6.22 -1.15 -20.02
N GLY A 400 -5.59 -2.30 -20.23
CA GLY A 400 -4.73 -2.57 -21.38
C GLY A 400 -3.41 -1.78 -21.34
N PHE A 401 -2.99 -1.29 -20.17
CA PHE A 401 -1.75 -0.54 -19.99
C PHE A 401 -0.54 -1.46 -19.73
N LEU A 402 -0.79 -2.62 -19.12
CA LEU A 402 0.17 -3.71 -19.00
C LEU A 402 -0.38 -4.96 -19.69
N SER A 403 0.51 -5.81 -20.18
CA SER A 403 0.24 -7.19 -20.57
C SER A 403 0.21 -8.10 -19.33
N GLU A 404 -0.25 -9.34 -19.49
CA GLU A 404 -0.38 -10.30 -18.38
C GLU A 404 0.97 -10.61 -17.69
N ASP A 405 2.08 -10.54 -18.43
CA ASP A 405 3.44 -10.72 -17.90
C ASP A 405 3.96 -9.49 -17.15
N GLY A 406 3.17 -8.42 -17.06
CA GLY A 406 3.48 -7.15 -16.40
C GLY A 406 4.32 -6.20 -17.23
N SER A 407 4.55 -6.47 -18.52
CA SER A 407 5.26 -5.55 -19.42
C SER A 407 4.35 -4.41 -19.87
N ILE A 408 4.94 -3.21 -20.07
CA ILE A 408 4.16 -2.06 -20.53
C ILE A 408 3.76 -2.22 -21.99
N THR A 409 2.49 -1.93 -22.29
CA THR A 409 1.97 -1.91 -23.67
C THR A 409 2.18 -0.55 -24.32
N SER A 410 2.01 -0.46 -25.67
CA SER A 410 2.00 0.83 -26.37
C SER A 410 0.89 1.77 -25.87
N ARG A 411 -0.25 1.21 -25.43
CA ARG A 411 -1.35 1.95 -24.82
C ARG A 411 -0.93 2.52 -23.43
N GLY A 412 -0.20 1.73 -22.63
CA GLY A 412 0.35 2.17 -21.35
C GLY A 412 1.39 3.28 -21.51
N GLU A 413 2.28 3.17 -22.49
CA GLU A 413 3.23 4.26 -22.83
C GLU A 413 2.51 5.55 -23.21
N SER A 414 1.49 5.43 -24.07
CA SER A 414 0.65 6.57 -24.44
C SER A 414 -0.06 7.19 -23.23
N ALA A 415 -0.55 6.37 -22.29
CA ALA A 415 -1.18 6.85 -21.06
C ALA A 415 -0.24 7.71 -20.19
N LEU A 416 1.04 7.33 -20.09
CA LEU A 416 2.04 8.09 -19.34
C LEU A 416 2.38 9.47 -19.96
N GLN A 417 2.10 9.67 -21.24
CA GLN A 417 2.34 10.94 -21.94
C GLN A 417 1.20 11.95 -21.74
N ILE A 418 -0.02 11.45 -21.45
CA ILE A 418 -1.19 12.32 -21.31
C ILE A 418 -1.04 13.15 -20.02
N PRO A 419 -1.20 14.49 -20.09
CA PRO A 419 -0.94 15.39 -18.96
C PRO A 419 -2.10 15.42 -17.94
N LEU A 420 -2.55 14.24 -17.51
CA LEU A 420 -3.55 14.03 -16.46
C LEU A 420 -2.87 13.62 -15.15
N ASN A 421 -3.48 13.96 -14.00
CA ASN A 421 -3.02 13.54 -12.68
C ASN A 421 -3.54 12.13 -12.35
N ALA A 422 -4.82 11.87 -12.67
CA ALA A 422 -5.47 10.58 -12.47
C ALA A 422 -5.24 9.68 -13.69
N LEU A 423 -4.45 8.63 -13.51
CA LEU A 423 -4.07 7.71 -14.60
C LEU A 423 -5.28 7.04 -15.26
N GLU A 424 -6.30 6.71 -14.49
CA GLU A 424 -7.52 6.07 -14.98
C GLU A 424 -8.24 6.94 -16.02
N LEU A 425 -8.16 8.28 -15.93
CA LEU A 425 -8.78 9.19 -16.89
C LEU A 425 -8.12 9.14 -18.26
N ALA A 426 -6.87 8.68 -18.35
CA ALA A 426 -6.21 8.46 -19.63
C ALA A 426 -6.95 7.43 -20.49
N ARG A 427 -7.75 6.56 -19.90
CA ARG A 427 -8.62 5.61 -20.63
C ARG A 427 -9.55 6.33 -21.59
N ALA A 428 -10.29 7.35 -21.11
CA ALA A 428 -11.20 8.11 -21.96
C ALA A 428 -10.45 8.86 -23.07
N PHE A 429 -9.28 9.42 -22.76
CA PHE A 429 -8.45 10.05 -23.77
C PHE A 429 -8.01 9.08 -24.88
N LEU A 430 -7.70 7.83 -24.52
CA LEU A 430 -7.21 6.80 -25.43
C LEU A 430 -8.33 6.02 -26.14
N GLU A 431 -9.56 6.04 -25.61
CA GLU A 431 -10.74 5.43 -26.24
C GLU A 431 -11.40 6.32 -27.30
N ALA A 432 -11.06 7.61 -27.33
CA ALA A 432 -11.68 8.55 -28.25
C ALA A 432 -11.14 8.38 -29.66
N ASP A 433 -12.02 8.16 -30.63
CA ASP A 433 -11.70 8.25 -32.07
C ASP A 433 -11.38 9.70 -32.46
N ALA A 434 -12.11 10.66 -31.87
CA ALA A 434 -11.84 12.09 -31.94
C ALA A 434 -12.18 12.76 -30.60
N LEU A 435 -11.24 13.53 -30.06
CA LEU A 435 -11.44 14.32 -28.86
C LEU A 435 -12.15 15.63 -29.18
N SER A 436 -13.11 16.03 -28.36
CA SER A 436 -13.83 17.29 -28.47
C SER A 436 -13.50 18.23 -27.30
N MET A 437 -13.79 19.53 -27.47
CA MET A 437 -13.63 20.52 -26.41
C MET A 437 -14.43 20.14 -25.16
N LEU A 438 -15.66 19.62 -25.35
CA LEU A 438 -16.53 19.22 -24.25
C LEU A 438 -15.99 17.99 -23.50
N SER A 439 -15.52 16.97 -24.23
CA SER A 439 -14.93 15.78 -23.58
C SER A 439 -13.65 16.11 -22.82
N LEU A 440 -12.80 16.98 -23.35
CA LEU A 440 -11.59 17.45 -22.67
C LEU A 440 -11.88 18.33 -21.46
N ALA A 441 -12.91 19.17 -21.52
CA ALA A 441 -13.37 19.94 -20.39
C ALA A 441 -13.89 19.03 -19.25
N THR A 442 -14.64 18.00 -19.62
CA THR A 442 -15.14 16.98 -18.67
C THR A 442 -13.97 16.25 -18.00
N LEU A 443 -12.95 15.82 -18.79
CA LEU A 443 -11.74 15.20 -18.25
C LEU A 443 -10.99 16.14 -17.29
N ALA A 444 -10.85 17.42 -17.64
CA ALA A 444 -10.13 18.37 -16.81
C ALA A 444 -10.81 18.64 -15.46
N ILE A 445 -12.14 18.65 -15.44
CA ILE A 445 -12.90 18.79 -14.19
C ILE A 445 -12.72 17.54 -13.30
N LEU A 446 -12.78 16.35 -13.89
CA LEU A 446 -12.55 15.09 -13.17
C LEU A 446 -11.09 14.91 -12.72
N ASP A 447 -10.12 15.52 -13.42
CA ASP A 447 -8.71 15.49 -13.06
C ASP A 447 -8.32 16.53 -12.00
N SER A 448 -9.21 17.45 -11.68
CA SER A 448 -8.98 18.49 -10.69
C SER A 448 -9.54 18.09 -9.33
N ASP A 449 -8.92 18.60 -8.25
CA ASP A 449 -9.45 18.48 -6.89
C ASP A 449 -10.59 19.48 -6.61
N ALA A 450 -11.20 20.03 -7.67
CA ALA A 450 -12.31 20.97 -7.52
C ALA A 450 -13.43 20.33 -6.72
N PRO A 451 -13.89 20.95 -5.64
CA PRO A 451 -14.97 20.37 -4.86
C PRO A 451 -16.23 20.25 -5.73
N ALA A 452 -16.94 19.13 -5.62
CA ALA A 452 -18.36 19.08 -5.92
C ALA A 452 -19.02 20.31 -5.27
N LYS A 453 -20.25 20.66 -5.49
CA LYS A 453 -20.85 21.88 -4.91
C LYS A 453 -20.45 22.13 -3.44
N LYS A 454 -20.34 23.39 -3.01
CA LYS A 454 -20.06 23.76 -1.61
C LYS A 454 -21.06 23.14 -0.61
N SER A 455 -22.25 22.75 -1.08
CA SER A 455 -23.26 22.00 -0.32
C SER A 455 -22.93 20.53 -0.06
N GLY A 456 -21.89 19.97 -0.69
CA GLY A 456 -21.59 18.52 -0.66
C GLY A 456 -22.48 17.67 -1.57
N GLU A 457 -23.39 18.28 -2.35
CA GLU A 457 -24.25 17.58 -3.31
C GLU A 457 -23.50 17.20 -4.58
N PRO A 458 -23.84 16.05 -5.22
CA PRO A 458 -23.27 15.66 -6.50
C PRO A 458 -23.52 16.70 -7.58
N ARG A 459 -22.50 16.94 -8.44
CA ARG A 459 -22.61 17.88 -9.55
C ARG A 459 -22.60 17.13 -10.89
N ASN A 460 -23.46 17.53 -11.82
CA ASN A 460 -23.37 17.04 -13.20
C ASN A 460 -22.12 17.58 -13.85
N VAL A 461 -21.17 16.67 -14.20
CA VAL A 461 -19.87 17.05 -14.73
C VAL A 461 -19.97 17.68 -16.13
N LEU A 462 -20.98 17.26 -16.91
CA LEU A 462 -21.19 17.80 -18.26
C LEU A 462 -21.71 19.22 -18.24
N GLU A 463 -22.63 19.54 -17.32
CA GLU A 463 -23.08 20.91 -17.07
C GLU A 463 -21.91 21.80 -16.62
N ALA A 464 -21.10 21.30 -15.69
CA ALA A 464 -19.90 22.00 -15.24
C ALA A 464 -18.89 22.25 -16.37
N ALA A 465 -18.72 21.29 -17.28
CA ALA A 465 -17.84 21.42 -18.44
C ALA A 465 -18.35 22.48 -19.43
N ARG A 466 -19.65 22.52 -19.67
CA ARG A 466 -20.29 23.55 -20.51
C ARG A 466 -20.14 24.96 -19.91
N GLU A 467 -20.42 25.09 -18.61
CA GLU A 467 -20.23 26.36 -17.89
C GLU A 467 -18.77 26.85 -18.02
N MET A 468 -17.79 25.97 -17.88
CA MET A 468 -16.37 26.30 -17.99
C MET A 468 -16.01 26.78 -19.41
N LEU A 469 -16.57 26.16 -20.45
CA LEU A 469 -16.34 26.53 -21.86
C LEU A 469 -16.98 27.87 -22.27
N HIS A 470 -18.06 28.29 -21.58
CA HIS A 470 -18.80 29.53 -21.89
C HIS A 470 -18.30 30.78 -21.14
N GLU A 471 -17.10 30.77 -20.57
CA GLU A 471 -16.43 31.89 -19.87
C GLU A 471 -17.19 32.55 -18.71
N LYS A 472 -18.40 32.12 -18.39
CA LYS A 472 -19.20 32.61 -17.24
C LYS A 472 -18.94 31.84 -15.95
N SER A 473 -17.94 30.97 -15.97
CA SER A 473 -17.77 30.02 -14.89
C SER A 473 -16.84 30.57 -13.81
N GLY A 474 -17.27 30.39 -12.54
CA GLY A 474 -16.38 30.48 -11.38
C GLY A 474 -15.48 29.24 -11.26
N ALA A 475 -15.05 28.61 -12.39
CA ALA A 475 -14.10 27.52 -12.36
C ALA A 475 -12.82 27.99 -11.73
N ASP A 476 -12.26 27.20 -10.84
CA ASP A 476 -11.00 27.54 -10.21
C ASP A 476 -9.85 27.56 -11.23
N ARG A 477 -8.81 28.32 -10.90
CA ARG A 477 -7.67 28.52 -11.77
C ARG A 477 -6.97 27.20 -12.14
N GLU A 478 -6.99 26.24 -11.26
CA GLU A 478 -6.30 24.97 -11.44
C GLU A 478 -7.01 24.09 -12.47
N THR A 479 -8.34 24.01 -12.42
CA THR A 479 -9.17 23.32 -13.42
C THR A 479 -9.00 23.92 -14.82
N VAL A 480 -8.98 25.26 -14.93
CA VAL A 480 -8.75 25.95 -16.21
C VAL A 480 -7.36 25.64 -16.77
N LEU A 481 -6.34 25.58 -15.93
CA LEU A 481 -4.99 25.20 -16.34
C LEU A 481 -4.91 23.72 -16.75
N ALA A 482 -5.59 22.82 -16.04
CA ALA A 482 -5.68 21.41 -16.42
C ALA A 482 -6.33 21.26 -17.80
N PHE A 483 -7.44 21.95 -18.05
CA PHE A 483 -8.10 21.95 -19.35
C PHE A 483 -7.19 22.43 -20.48
N ARG A 484 -6.52 23.58 -20.30
CA ARG A 484 -5.58 24.10 -21.32
C ARG A 484 -4.51 23.08 -21.68
N ARG A 485 -3.93 22.42 -20.69
CA ARG A 485 -2.88 21.41 -20.90
C ARG A 485 -3.36 20.22 -21.73
N VAL A 486 -4.49 19.63 -21.33
CA VAL A 486 -5.04 18.44 -22.00
C VAL A 486 -5.49 18.82 -23.42
N ARG A 487 -6.07 20.00 -23.59
CA ARG A 487 -6.46 20.55 -24.89
C ARG A 487 -5.25 20.75 -25.82
N ASP A 488 -4.20 21.42 -25.35
CA ASP A 488 -3.02 21.73 -26.14
C ASP A 488 -2.30 20.44 -26.55
N PHE A 489 -2.19 19.48 -25.62
CA PHE A 489 -1.68 18.14 -25.90
C PHE A 489 -2.52 17.38 -26.94
N ALA A 490 -3.86 17.45 -26.84
CA ALA A 490 -4.75 16.82 -27.82
C ALA A 490 -4.62 17.45 -29.21
N ARG A 491 -4.47 18.78 -29.29
CA ARG A 491 -4.21 19.51 -30.55
C ARG A 491 -2.86 19.13 -31.19
N GLU A 492 -1.82 19.08 -30.38
CA GLU A 492 -0.48 18.67 -30.84
C GLU A 492 -0.50 17.25 -31.41
N ARG A 493 -1.15 16.32 -30.69
CA ARG A 493 -1.22 14.93 -31.11
C ARG A 493 -2.08 14.71 -32.35
N SER A 494 -3.19 15.42 -32.48
CA SER A 494 -4.14 15.23 -33.59
C SER A 494 -3.73 16.03 -34.84
N GLY A 495 -2.96 17.09 -34.68
CA GLY A 495 -2.63 18.05 -35.76
C GLY A 495 -3.87 18.77 -36.35
N LYS A 496 -5.02 18.70 -35.69
CA LYS A 496 -6.30 19.23 -36.13
C LYS A 496 -6.93 20.15 -35.09
N GLU A 497 -7.80 21.05 -35.53
CA GLU A 497 -8.65 21.77 -34.60
C GLU A 497 -9.67 20.84 -33.93
N LEU A 498 -9.94 21.07 -32.67
CA LEU A 498 -10.87 20.28 -31.89
C LEU A 498 -12.30 20.76 -32.11
N SER A 499 -13.23 19.83 -32.38
CA SER A 499 -14.66 20.13 -32.47
C SER A 499 -15.20 20.59 -31.12
N PRO A 500 -16.29 21.37 -31.11
CA PRO A 500 -17.00 21.68 -29.83
C PRO A 500 -17.43 20.43 -29.07
N GLY A 501 -17.88 19.41 -29.80
CA GLY A 501 -18.41 18.14 -29.29
C GLY A 501 -19.87 18.24 -28.82
N THR A 502 -20.53 17.10 -28.78
CA THR A 502 -21.89 16.98 -28.25
C THR A 502 -21.91 16.24 -26.89
N PRO A 503 -22.99 16.43 -26.12
CA PRO A 503 -23.20 15.66 -24.90
C PRO A 503 -23.22 14.16 -25.14
N GLU A 504 -23.92 13.73 -26.19
CA GLU A 504 -24.11 12.35 -26.56
C GLU A 504 -22.75 11.67 -26.88
N GLU A 505 -21.91 12.32 -27.68
CA GLU A 505 -20.54 11.85 -27.97
C GLU A 505 -19.71 11.72 -26.68
N THR A 506 -19.80 12.73 -25.81
CA THR A 506 -19.07 12.73 -24.55
C THR A 506 -19.57 11.60 -23.63
N VAL A 507 -20.88 11.41 -23.50
CA VAL A 507 -21.46 10.33 -22.68
C VAL A 507 -21.03 8.96 -23.20
N ARG A 508 -21.12 8.72 -24.52
CA ARG A 508 -20.67 7.45 -25.14
C ARG A 508 -19.19 7.18 -24.87
N LEU A 509 -18.34 8.19 -24.99
CA LEU A 509 -16.91 8.06 -24.70
C LEU A 509 -16.67 7.65 -23.24
N PHE A 510 -17.31 8.34 -22.30
CA PHE A 510 -17.13 8.05 -20.88
C PHE A 510 -17.74 6.71 -20.47
N LEU A 511 -18.87 6.34 -21.08
CA LEU A 511 -19.48 5.02 -20.84
C LEU A 511 -18.57 3.88 -21.36
N LYS A 512 -17.95 4.06 -22.52
CA LYS A 512 -16.99 3.10 -23.06
C LYS A 512 -15.70 3.02 -22.20
N ALA A 513 -15.21 4.17 -21.73
CA ALA A 513 -13.98 4.23 -20.94
C ALA A 513 -14.15 3.76 -19.50
N PHE A 514 -15.30 3.97 -18.88
CA PHE A 514 -15.58 3.71 -17.47
C PHE A 514 -16.85 2.89 -17.26
N PRO A 515 -16.94 1.67 -17.81
CA PRO A 515 -18.14 0.83 -17.65
C PRO A 515 -18.45 0.53 -16.18
N GLU A 516 -17.43 0.43 -15.33
CA GLU A 516 -17.54 0.20 -13.89
C GLU A 516 -18.15 1.36 -13.11
N ALA A 517 -18.15 2.58 -13.69
CA ALA A 517 -18.75 3.76 -13.09
C ALA A 517 -20.28 3.83 -13.30
N LEU A 518 -20.84 2.94 -14.12
CA LEU A 518 -22.26 2.92 -14.40
C LEU A 518 -23.06 2.53 -13.16
N ALA A 519 -24.00 3.40 -12.80
CA ALA A 519 -24.98 3.19 -11.73
C ALA A 519 -26.40 3.23 -12.29
N ILE A 520 -27.18 2.24 -11.94
CA ILE A 520 -28.58 2.10 -12.39
C ILE A 520 -29.51 2.53 -11.27
N GLN A 521 -30.58 3.22 -11.62
CA GLN A 521 -31.60 3.69 -10.68
C GLN A 521 -32.28 2.52 -9.95
N ASN A 522 -32.32 2.61 -8.62
CA ASN A 522 -32.98 1.65 -7.75
C ASN A 522 -33.78 2.45 -6.70
N GLY A 523 -35.10 2.64 -6.96
CA GLY A 523 -35.94 3.53 -6.18
C GLY A 523 -35.46 4.98 -6.28
N SER A 524 -35.16 5.61 -5.13
CA SER A 524 -34.65 6.99 -5.07
C SER A 524 -33.13 7.12 -5.15
N SER A 525 -32.43 6.01 -5.28
CA SER A 525 -30.94 5.94 -5.31
C SER A 525 -30.45 5.28 -6.59
N TYR A 526 -29.12 5.31 -6.80
CA TYR A 526 -28.44 4.66 -7.91
C TYR A 526 -27.48 3.60 -7.36
N LYS A 527 -27.53 2.39 -7.91
CA LYS A 527 -26.68 1.25 -7.51
C LYS A 527 -25.60 1.01 -8.56
N ALA A 528 -24.35 1.04 -8.14
CA ALA A 528 -23.17 0.67 -8.92
C ALA A 528 -22.40 -0.45 -8.23
N PRO A 529 -21.42 -1.11 -8.89
CA PRO A 529 -20.50 -2.06 -8.25
C PRO A 529 -19.78 -1.47 -7.04
N SER A 530 -19.46 -0.17 -7.08
CA SER A 530 -18.77 0.58 -6.04
C SER A 530 -19.65 0.99 -4.84
N GLY A 531 -20.98 0.84 -4.93
CA GLY A 531 -21.90 1.17 -3.85
C GLY A 531 -23.24 1.72 -4.31
N THR A 532 -24.00 2.26 -3.34
CA THR A 532 -25.30 2.91 -3.59
C THR A 532 -25.16 4.41 -3.34
N PHE A 533 -25.65 5.23 -4.28
CA PHE A 533 -25.47 6.68 -4.30
C PHE A 533 -26.82 7.41 -4.32
N SER A 534 -26.94 8.45 -3.52
CA SER A 534 -28.04 9.39 -3.61
C SER A 534 -27.69 10.53 -4.57
N ILE A 535 -28.43 10.69 -5.66
CA ILE A 535 -28.24 11.76 -6.64
C ILE A 535 -29.61 12.40 -6.91
N PRO A 536 -30.08 13.28 -6.02
CA PRO A 536 -31.46 13.81 -6.07
C PRO A 536 -31.81 14.54 -7.38
N GLU A 537 -30.85 15.28 -7.95
CA GLU A 537 -31.06 16.01 -9.21
C GLU A 537 -31.28 15.06 -10.39
N ALA A 538 -30.49 14.02 -10.55
CA ALA A 538 -30.66 13.03 -11.60
C ALA A 538 -31.95 12.23 -11.42
N SER A 539 -32.29 11.88 -10.19
CA SER A 539 -33.56 11.20 -9.88
C SER A 539 -34.78 12.05 -10.19
N LYS A 540 -34.77 13.36 -9.90
CA LYS A 540 -35.84 14.30 -10.26
C LYS A 540 -36.02 14.46 -11.77
N LYS A 541 -34.93 14.37 -12.53
CA LYS A 541 -34.94 14.41 -14.00
C LYS A 541 -35.37 13.07 -14.63
N GLY A 542 -35.60 12.03 -13.84
CA GLY A 542 -35.96 10.70 -14.30
C GLY A 542 -34.84 9.93 -15.01
N ALA A 543 -33.58 10.28 -14.73
CA ALA A 543 -32.43 9.57 -15.30
C ALA A 543 -32.38 8.13 -14.77
N ARG A 544 -32.49 7.13 -15.64
CA ARG A 544 -32.44 5.70 -15.27
C ARG A 544 -31.03 5.21 -14.98
N ALA A 545 -30.03 5.85 -15.57
CA ALA A 545 -28.65 5.49 -15.40
C ALA A 545 -27.75 6.72 -15.33
N VAL A 546 -26.67 6.63 -14.56
CA VAL A 546 -25.64 7.65 -14.43
C VAL A 546 -24.27 7.01 -14.36
N LEU A 547 -23.21 7.70 -14.81
CA LEU A 547 -21.84 7.38 -14.44
C LEU A 547 -21.48 8.17 -13.19
N VAL A 548 -20.87 7.54 -12.21
CA VAL A 548 -20.54 8.14 -10.92
C VAL A 548 -19.03 8.28 -10.79
N PHE A 549 -18.57 9.48 -10.43
CA PHE A 549 -17.16 9.81 -10.26
C PHE A 549 -16.93 10.48 -8.90
N HIS A 550 -15.68 10.39 -8.39
CA HIS A 550 -15.27 10.97 -7.11
C HIS A 550 -16.16 10.56 -5.94
N ILE A 551 -16.14 9.27 -5.62
CA ILE A 551 -16.94 8.68 -4.55
C ILE A 551 -16.44 9.19 -3.19
N LEU A 552 -17.30 9.84 -2.42
CA LEU A 552 -17.02 10.35 -1.08
C LEU A 552 -17.77 9.52 -0.04
N ARG A 553 -17.08 9.00 0.97
CA ARG A 553 -17.73 8.37 2.14
C ARG A 553 -17.63 9.32 3.32
N THR A 554 -18.77 9.67 3.89
CA THR A 554 -18.84 10.39 5.16
C THR A 554 -19.14 9.38 6.27
N ASN A 555 -18.20 9.22 7.19
CA ASN A 555 -18.42 8.44 8.39
C ASN A 555 -19.01 9.37 9.46
N SER A 556 -20.35 9.38 9.60
CA SER A 556 -20.97 9.87 10.82
C SER A 556 -21.06 8.74 11.83
N SER A 557 -21.10 9.07 13.11
CA SER A 557 -21.18 8.10 14.22
C SER A 557 -22.39 7.15 14.17
N VAL A 558 -23.31 7.31 13.22
CA VAL A 558 -24.57 6.58 13.10
C VAL A 558 -24.72 5.85 11.76
N LYS A 559 -24.18 6.37 10.65
CA LYS A 559 -24.25 5.72 9.32
C LYS A 559 -23.05 6.10 8.45
N SER A 560 -22.51 5.12 7.71
CA SER A 560 -21.59 5.37 6.60
C SER A 560 -22.42 5.60 5.34
N GLU A 561 -22.41 6.83 4.84
CA GLU A 561 -23.09 7.18 3.58
C GLU A 561 -22.06 7.42 2.47
N THR A 562 -22.34 6.86 1.31
CA THR A 562 -21.50 7.01 0.13
C THR A 562 -22.11 8.06 -0.79
N HIS A 563 -21.35 9.11 -1.07
CA HIS A 563 -21.80 10.21 -1.93
C HIS A 563 -20.97 10.25 -3.22
N ALA A 564 -21.61 10.59 -4.33
CA ALA A 564 -20.91 10.93 -5.56
C ALA A 564 -20.45 12.40 -5.52
N GLY A 565 -19.22 12.69 -5.93
CA GLY A 565 -18.77 14.07 -6.13
C GLY A 565 -19.30 14.63 -7.45
N PHE A 566 -19.18 13.81 -8.50
CA PHE A 566 -19.67 14.13 -9.85
C PHE A 566 -20.47 12.96 -10.42
N TYR A 567 -21.43 13.29 -11.28
CA TYR A 567 -22.17 12.32 -12.08
C TYR A 567 -22.35 12.80 -13.52
N LEU A 568 -22.64 11.84 -14.40
CA LEU A 568 -22.94 12.09 -15.80
C LEU A 568 -24.16 11.25 -16.17
N GLU A 569 -25.24 11.89 -16.62
CA GLU A 569 -26.49 11.21 -16.99
C GLU A 569 -26.27 10.38 -18.27
N VAL A 570 -26.74 9.13 -18.26
CA VAL A 570 -26.62 8.21 -19.39
C VAL A 570 -28.01 8.05 -20.01
N PRO A 571 -28.22 8.47 -21.27
CA PRO A 571 -29.46 8.22 -21.98
C PRO A 571 -29.76 6.71 -22.09
N GLU A 572 -31.03 6.36 -21.95
CA GLU A 572 -31.47 4.96 -21.94
C GLU A 572 -31.13 4.20 -23.24
N GLU A 573 -31.07 4.91 -24.35
CA GLU A 573 -30.68 4.38 -25.66
C GLU A 573 -29.21 3.96 -25.75
N PHE A 574 -28.33 4.42 -24.83
CA PHE A 574 -26.92 4.06 -24.77
C PHE A 574 -26.67 2.85 -23.87
N LEU A 575 -27.68 2.44 -23.10
CA LEU A 575 -27.58 1.22 -22.33
C LEU A 575 -27.57 0.00 -23.25
N PRO A 576 -26.67 -0.95 -23.07
CA PRO A 576 -26.57 -2.11 -23.95
C PRO A 576 -27.88 -2.92 -23.90
N LYS A 577 -28.57 -3.03 -25.05
CA LYS A 577 -29.83 -3.78 -25.18
C LYS A 577 -29.67 -5.18 -25.76
N GLU A 578 -28.54 -5.47 -26.44
CA GLU A 578 -28.32 -6.75 -27.11
C GLU A 578 -26.94 -7.33 -26.76
N ASN A 579 -26.90 -8.67 -26.63
CA ASN A 579 -25.73 -9.48 -26.24
C ASN A 579 -25.27 -9.28 -24.78
N ALA A 580 -26.22 -9.42 -23.85
CA ALA A 580 -25.81 -9.52 -22.44
C ALA A 580 -25.15 -10.88 -22.20
N GLU A 581 -23.86 -10.88 -21.88
CA GLU A 581 -23.19 -12.07 -21.35
C GLU A 581 -23.58 -12.23 -19.88
N VAL A 582 -24.07 -13.42 -19.54
CA VAL A 582 -24.39 -13.76 -18.16
C VAL A 582 -23.22 -14.54 -17.59
N ARG A 583 -22.59 -13.97 -16.55
CA ARG A 583 -21.59 -14.68 -15.76
C ARG A 583 -22.09 -14.91 -14.35
N TYR A 584 -21.55 -15.93 -13.72
CA TYR A 584 -21.90 -16.27 -12.35
C TYR A 584 -20.67 -16.12 -11.44
N GLU A 585 -20.88 -15.60 -10.24
CA GLU A 585 -19.89 -15.49 -9.18
C GLU A 585 -20.49 -15.99 -7.86
N LEU A 586 -19.65 -16.23 -6.86
CA LEU A 586 -20.11 -16.58 -5.52
C LEU A 586 -19.79 -15.44 -4.54
N LEU A 587 -20.78 -15.07 -3.74
CA LEU A 587 -20.66 -14.09 -2.67
C LEU A 587 -20.75 -14.77 -1.30
N TRP A 588 -19.77 -14.53 -0.44
CA TRP A 588 -19.82 -15.02 0.93
C TRP A 588 -20.73 -14.18 1.81
N ARG A 589 -21.68 -14.80 2.49
CA ARG A 589 -22.55 -14.20 3.50
C ARG A 589 -22.13 -14.66 4.90
N SER A 590 -21.31 -13.85 5.59
CA SER A 590 -20.75 -14.20 6.89
C SER A 590 -21.81 -14.49 7.97
N GLY A 591 -22.90 -13.74 8.00
CA GLY A 591 -23.98 -13.95 8.96
C GLY A 591 -24.79 -15.24 8.77
N GLN A 592 -24.64 -15.92 7.63
CA GLN A 592 -25.31 -17.17 7.29
C GLN A 592 -24.32 -18.31 7.00
N GLU A 593 -23.04 -18.02 7.07
CA GLU A 593 -21.93 -18.94 6.77
C GLU A 593 -22.12 -19.72 5.46
N ARG A 594 -22.50 -18.98 4.39
CA ARG A 594 -22.80 -19.58 3.11
C ARG A 594 -22.34 -18.74 1.93
N TYR A 595 -22.10 -19.42 0.81
CA TYR A 595 -22.05 -18.78 -0.49
C TYR A 595 -23.43 -18.67 -1.10
N ILE A 596 -23.69 -17.54 -1.75
CA ILE A 596 -24.85 -17.36 -2.65
C ILE A 596 -24.34 -17.04 -4.04
N GLY A 597 -25.09 -17.48 -5.04
CA GLY A 597 -24.81 -17.15 -6.42
C GLY A 597 -25.09 -15.67 -6.69
N LEU A 598 -24.25 -15.07 -7.50
CA LEU A 598 -24.48 -13.78 -8.13
C LEU A 598 -24.59 -14.00 -9.63
N GLU A 599 -25.72 -13.71 -10.19
CA GLU A 599 -25.93 -13.60 -11.63
C GLU A 599 -25.61 -12.17 -12.06
N ILE A 600 -24.62 -12.03 -12.88
CA ILE A 600 -24.12 -10.75 -13.37
C ILE A 600 -24.35 -10.71 -14.87
N CYS A 601 -25.29 -9.88 -15.31
CA CYS A 601 -25.49 -9.63 -16.72
C CYS A 601 -24.57 -8.49 -17.16
N THR A 602 -23.70 -8.75 -18.10
CA THR A 602 -22.79 -7.76 -18.69
C THR A 602 -23.13 -7.58 -20.17
N GLY A 603 -23.18 -6.33 -20.64
CA GLY A 603 -23.34 -6.03 -22.06
C GLY A 603 -22.25 -5.05 -22.48
N GLY A 604 -21.48 -5.41 -23.51
CA GLY A 604 -20.34 -4.60 -23.93
C GLY A 604 -19.27 -4.40 -22.86
N GLY A 605 -19.09 -5.36 -21.95
CA GLY A 605 -18.17 -5.25 -20.80
C GLY A 605 -18.75 -4.50 -19.60
N ILE A 606 -20.01 -4.09 -19.62
CA ILE A 606 -20.68 -3.33 -18.56
C ILE A 606 -21.61 -4.24 -17.78
N GLU A 607 -21.56 -4.18 -16.46
CA GLU A 607 -22.52 -4.86 -15.59
C GLU A 607 -23.87 -4.12 -15.65
N ILE A 608 -24.84 -4.73 -16.37
CA ILE A 608 -26.20 -4.18 -16.54
C ILE A 608 -27.07 -4.47 -15.32
N SER A 609 -26.94 -5.68 -14.80
CA SER A 609 -27.65 -6.11 -13.60
C SER A 609 -26.84 -7.12 -12.80
N ARG A 610 -27.04 -7.08 -11.49
CA ARG A 610 -26.51 -8.05 -10.54
C ARG A 610 -27.66 -8.50 -9.65
N ARG A 611 -27.97 -9.77 -9.66
CA ARG A 611 -28.97 -10.33 -8.76
C ARG A 611 -28.41 -11.51 -7.97
N GLU A 612 -28.85 -11.62 -6.75
CA GLU A 612 -28.59 -12.81 -5.94
C GLU A 612 -29.42 -13.98 -6.44
N VAL A 613 -28.80 -15.13 -6.59
CA VAL A 613 -29.43 -16.37 -6.99
C VAL A 613 -29.20 -17.39 -5.87
N LEU A 614 -30.28 -17.74 -5.19
CA LEU A 614 -30.22 -18.81 -4.20
C LEU A 614 -30.12 -20.16 -4.91
N PRO A 615 -29.28 -21.09 -4.45
CA PRO A 615 -29.15 -22.42 -5.10
C PRO A 615 -30.47 -23.18 -5.24
N GLN A 616 -31.44 -22.94 -4.32
CA GLN A 616 -32.76 -23.56 -4.33
C GLN A 616 -33.70 -22.97 -5.38
N GLU A 617 -33.42 -21.76 -5.86
CA GLU A 617 -34.24 -21.01 -6.83
C GLU A 617 -33.59 -21.01 -8.22
N ALA A 618 -32.37 -21.55 -8.34
CA ALA A 618 -31.60 -21.58 -9.57
C ALA A 618 -32.15 -22.65 -10.53
N SER A 619 -32.18 -22.35 -11.83
CA SER A 619 -32.43 -23.39 -12.86
C SER A 619 -31.34 -24.45 -12.84
N PRO A 620 -31.59 -25.65 -13.33
CA PRO A 620 -30.58 -26.74 -13.35
C PRO A 620 -29.24 -26.32 -13.98
N GLU A 621 -29.28 -25.55 -15.07
CA GLU A 621 -28.09 -25.07 -15.77
C GLU A 621 -27.30 -24.07 -14.90
N VAL A 622 -28.01 -23.14 -14.30
CA VAL A 622 -27.40 -22.13 -13.40
C VAL A 622 -26.83 -22.79 -12.15
N LEU A 623 -27.57 -23.76 -11.58
CA LEU A 623 -27.10 -24.51 -10.42
C LEU A 623 -25.82 -25.30 -10.71
N THR A 624 -25.72 -25.92 -11.89
CA THR A 624 -24.50 -26.62 -12.32
C THR A 624 -23.31 -25.64 -12.37
N ARG A 625 -23.49 -24.49 -13.01
CA ARG A 625 -22.45 -23.44 -13.06
C ARG A 625 -22.02 -22.96 -11.65
N LEU A 626 -22.99 -22.74 -10.78
CA LEU A 626 -22.69 -22.32 -9.40
C LEU A 626 -21.94 -23.40 -8.62
N ARG A 627 -22.28 -24.69 -8.82
CA ARG A 627 -21.55 -25.82 -8.20
C ARG A 627 -20.12 -25.92 -8.69
N GLU A 628 -19.84 -25.71 -9.96
CA GLU A 628 -18.49 -25.65 -10.51
C GLU A 628 -17.64 -24.53 -9.85
N LEU A 629 -18.27 -23.42 -9.51
CA LEU A 629 -17.58 -22.31 -8.85
C LEU A 629 -17.28 -22.57 -7.37
N THR A 630 -18.09 -23.42 -6.68
CA THR A 630 -17.90 -23.65 -5.23
C THR A 630 -16.57 -24.31 -4.92
N GLY A 631 -16.18 -25.35 -5.65
CA GLY A 631 -14.92 -26.07 -5.44
C GLY A 631 -13.73 -25.12 -5.48
N LYS A 632 -13.62 -24.35 -6.56
CA LYS A 632 -12.56 -23.35 -6.72
C LYS A 632 -12.57 -22.28 -5.64
N THR A 633 -13.74 -21.71 -5.34
CA THR A 633 -13.87 -20.62 -4.36
C THR A 633 -13.57 -21.08 -2.94
N TRP A 634 -14.01 -22.28 -2.55
CA TRP A 634 -13.67 -22.89 -1.27
C TRP A 634 -12.20 -23.25 -1.18
N MET A 635 -11.60 -23.76 -2.27
CA MET A 635 -10.18 -24.07 -2.31
C MET A 635 -9.31 -22.83 -2.16
N GLU A 636 -9.61 -21.75 -2.89
CA GLU A 636 -8.94 -20.45 -2.73
C GLU A 636 -9.04 -19.92 -1.28
N ARG A 637 -10.17 -20.14 -0.65
CA ARG A 637 -10.37 -19.76 0.75
C ARG A 637 -9.61 -20.67 1.70
N HIS A 638 -9.59 -21.98 1.48
CA HIS A 638 -8.83 -22.94 2.26
C HIS A 638 -7.33 -22.64 2.25
N LEU A 639 -6.77 -22.36 1.07
CA LEU A 639 -5.36 -21.98 0.92
C LEU A 639 -4.99 -20.69 1.68
N ARG A 640 -5.96 -19.80 1.89
CA ARG A 640 -5.74 -18.54 2.61
C ARG A 640 -5.96 -18.64 4.12
N GLU A 641 -6.96 -19.39 4.56
CA GLU A 641 -7.48 -19.37 5.93
C GLU A 641 -7.28 -20.72 6.68
N ASP A 642 -6.77 -21.76 6.03
CA ASP A 642 -6.66 -23.14 6.53
C ASP A 642 -7.95 -23.64 7.20
N LEU A 643 -8.89 -24.08 6.37
CA LEU A 643 -10.17 -24.60 6.83
C LEU A 643 -10.11 -26.09 7.26
N SER A 644 -8.95 -26.71 7.29
CA SER A 644 -8.79 -28.15 7.60
C SER A 644 -9.42 -28.55 8.92
N HIS A 645 -9.47 -27.64 9.89
CA HIS A 645 -10.11 -27.86 11.20
C HIS A 645 -11.61 -28.21 11.11
N LEU A 646 -12.29 -27.90 10.00
CA LEU A 646 -13.71 -28.24 9.80
C LEU A 646 -13.93 -29.71 9.51
N TRP A 647 -12.97 -30.38 8.88
CA TRP A 647 -13.16 -31.76 8.41
C TRP A 647 -12.06 -32.75 8.85
N MET A 648 -10.93 -32.29 9.34
CA MET A 648 -9.83 -33.15 9.77
C MET A 648 -9.95 -33.47 11.27
N ASP A 649 -10.97 -34.24 11.64
CA ASP A 649 -11.13 -34.74 13.00
C ASP A 649 -10.13 -35.89 13.29
N ASP A 650 -10.11 -36.37 14.53
CA ASP A 650 -9.19 -37.44 14.95
C ASP A 650 -9.45 -38.75 14.18
N ALA A 651 -10.71 -39.03 13.80
CA ALA A 651 -11.04 -40.23 13.04
C ALA A 651 -10.50 -40.13 11.59
N ASN A 652 -10.54 -38.97 10.98
CA ASN A 652 -10.00 -38.74 9.64
C ASN A 652 -8.47 -38.76 9.65
N LYS A 653 -7.82 -38.20 10.68
CA LYS A 653 -6.37 -38.32 10.88
C LYS A 653 -5.92 -39.78 11.00
N VAL A 654 -6.65 -40.59 11.78
CA VAL A 654 -6.37 -42.02 11.92
C VAL A 654 -6.55 -42.73 10.58
N LEU A 655 -7.65 -42.47 9.88
CA LEU A 655 -7.92 -43.09 8.58
C LEU A 655 -6.82 -42.73 7.55
N LEU A 656 -6.45 -41.48 7.47
CA LEU A 656 -5.37 -41.01 6.60
C LEU A 656 -4.04 -41.70 6.93
N CYS A 657 -3.71 -41.82 8.21
CA CYS A 657 -2.49 -42.52 8.64
C CYS A 657 -2.50 -43.99 8.20
N LYS A 658 -3.64 -44.68 8.33
CA LYS A 658 -3.79 -46.07 7.85
C LYS A 658 -3.59 -46.18 6.35
N MET A 659 -4.16 -45.24 5.58
CA MET A 659 -4.05 -45.22 4.11
C MET A 659 -2.61 -44.94 3.68
N LYS A 660 -1.90 -44.00 4.30
CA LYS A 660 -0.47 -43.75 4.09
C LYS A 660 0.38 -44.98 4.36
N LEU A 661 0.16 -45.62 5.52
CA LEU A 661 0.85 -46.85 5.87
C LEU A 661 0.57 -47.99 4.87
N ALA A 662 -0.66 -48.05 4.34
CA ALA A 662 -1.00 -49.01 3.32
C ALA A 662 -0.23 -48.78 2.03
N ALA A 663 -0.17 -47.55 1.55
CA ALA A 663 0.58 -47.15 0.35
C ALA A 663 2.09 -47.45 0.47
N GLU A 664 2.67 -47.14 1.64
CA GLU A 664 4.10 -47.37 1.94
C GLU A 664 4.47 -48.87 1.99
N ASN A 665 3.61 -49.68 2.59
CA ASN A 665 3.92 -51.12 2.82
C ASN A 665 3.42 -52.05 1.74
N PHE A 666 2.55 -51.57 0.84
CA PHE A 666 1.95 -52.40 -0.23
C PHE A 666 2.02 -51.68 -1.60
N PRO A 667 3.23 -51.37 -2.09
CA PRO A 667 3.38 -50.64 -3.36
C PRO A 667 2.84 -51.42 -4.55
N GLU A 668 2.71 -52.73 -4.42
CA GLU A 668 2.13 -53.61 -5.44
C GLU A 668 0.67 -53.33 -5.77
N TYR A 669 -0.07 -52.65 -4.90
CA TYR A 669 -1.46 -52.24 -5.12
C TYR A 669 -1.61 -50.85 -5.76
N SER A 670 -0.52 -50.10 -6.00
CA SER A 670 -0.53 -48.78 -6.59
C SER A 670 -1.50 -47.81 -5.89
N LEU A 671 -1.55 -47.85 -4.57
CA LEU A 671 -2.43 -47.03 -3.75
C LEU A 671 -1.98 -45.54 -3.79
N PRO A 672 -2.91 -44.57 -3.58
CA PRO A 672 -2.57 -43.17 -3.42
C PRO A 672 -1.56 -42.97 -2.27
N LYS A 673 -0.53 -42.15 -2.51
CA LYS A 673 0.54 -41.87 -1.54
C LYS A 673 0.12 -40.89 -0.44
N TRP A 674 -0.98 -40.16 -0.70
CA TRP A 674 -1.50 -39.12 0.20
C TRP A 674 -0.49 -38.00 0.45
N ASP A 675 0.29 -37.67 -0.60
CA ASP A 675 1.09 -36.46 -0.65
C ASP A 675 0.21 -35.21 -0.85
N GLU A 676 0.82 -34.07 -1.04
CA GLU A 676 0.10 -32.81 -1.19
C GLU A 676 -0.84 -32.81 -2.43
N ASP A 677 -0.41 -33.46 -3.52
CA ASP A 677 -1.20 -33.54 -4.75
C ASP A 677 -2.45 -34.43 -4.55
N ASP A 678 -2.31 -35.60 -3.96
CA ASP A 678 -3.43 -36.50 -3.63
C ASP A 678 -4.43 -35.82 -2.69
N MET A 679 -3.91 -35.12 -1.66
CA MET A 679 -4.75 -34.40 -0.69
C MET A 679 -5.51 -33.25 -1.34
N ASN A 680 -4.88 -32.50 -2.25
CA ASN A 680 -5.52 -31.41 -2.96
C ASN A 680 -6.67 -31.91 -3.83
N LEU A 681 -6.50 -33.05 -4.53
CA LEU A 681 -7.55 -33.67 -5.34
C LEU A 681 -8.76 -34.08 -4.49
N VAL A 682 -8.53 -34.71 -3.33
CA VAL A 682 -9.60 -35.09 -2.42
C VAL A 682 -10.30 -33.88 -1.81
N VAL A 683 -9.55 -32.86 -1.43
CA VAL A 683 -10.10 -31.61 -0.89
C VAL A 683 -10.92 -30.87 -1.97
N GLU A 684 -10.44 -30.80 -3.20
CA GLU A 684 -11.17 -30.16 -4.31
C GLU A 684 -12.52 -30.85 -4.56
N ASP A 685 -12.54 -32.21 -4.65
CA ASP A 685 -13.75 -32.97 -4.80
C ASP A 685 -14.70 -32.84 -3.59
N PHE A 686 -14.16 -32.81 -2.38
CA PHE A 686 -14.92 -32.59 -1.16
C PHE A 686 -15.59 -31.23 -1.11
N LEU A 687 -14.93 -30.17 -1.57
CA LEU A 687 -15.42 -28.80 -1.55
C LEU A 687 -16.42 -28.52 -2.68
N PHE A 688 -16.45 -29.37 -3.69
CA PHE A 688 -17.28 -29.18 -4.87
C PHE A 688 -18.78 -29.31 -4.57
N GLY A 689 -19.57 -28.34 -5.05
CA GLY A 689 -21.02 -28.35 -4.99
C GLY A 689 -21.64 -27.90 -3.66
N HIS A 690 -20.84 -27.59 -2.65
CA HIS A 690 -21.31 -27.16 -1.35
C HIS A 690 -21.38 -25.63 -1.20
N PHE A 691 -22.51 -25.14 -0.73
CA PHE A 691 -22.75 -23.70 -0.56
C PHE A 691 -22.68 -23.26 0.90
N LEU A 692 -22.88 -24.14 1.86
CA LEU A 692 -22.92 -23.84 3.28
C LEU A 692 -21.69 -24.42 3.98
N MET A 693 -21.08 -23.65 4.86
CA MET A 693 -19.92 -24.12 5.65
C MET A 693 -20.27 -25.36 6.48
N ARG A 694 -21.46 -25.46 7.01
CA ARG A 694 -21.94 -26.61 7.80
C ARG A 694 -22.09 -27.90 7.00
N GLU A 695 -22.07 -27.85 5.67
CA GLU A 695 -22.08 -29.04 4.80
C GLU A 695 -20.70 -29.70 4.73
N LEU A 696 -19.65 -28.96 5.06
CA LEU A 696 -18.26 -29.41 5.07
C LEU A 696 -17.99 -30.18 6.36
N THR A 697 -18.49 -31.39 6.46
CA THR A 697 -18.39 -32.20 7.69
C THR A 697 -17.26 -33.22 7.63
N PRO A 698 -16.74 -33.64 8.78
CA PRO A 698 -15.74 -34.72 8.84
C PRO A 698 -16.23 -36.04 8.21
N GLU A 699 -17.51 -36.36 8.33
CA GLU A 699 -18.10 -37.57 7.76
C GLU A 699 -18.10 -37.56 6.22
N LEU A 700 -18.46 -36.42 5.65
CA LEU A 700 -18.42 -36.23 4.20
C LEU A 700 -16.98 -36.33 3.68
N PHE A 701 -16.04 -35.69 4.35
CA PHE A 701 -14.62 -35.76 3.97
C PHE A 701 -14.08 -37.19 4.05
N ARG A 702 -14.47 -37.93 5.11
CA ARG A 702 -14.15 -39.36 5.27
C ARG A 702 -14.68 -40.20 4.09
N SER A 703 -15.89 -39.92 3.64
CA SER A 703 -16.46 -40.58 2.47
C SER A 703 -15.63 -40.33 1.21
N LYS A 704 -15.21 -39.09 0.98
CA LYS A 704 -14.37 -38.72 -0.16
C LYS A 704 -12.99 -39.37 -0.11
N MET A 705 -12.37 -39.41 1.08
CA MET A 705 -11.12 -40.15 1.26
C MET A 705 -11.26 -41.64 0.91
N LYS A 706 -12.36 -42.29 1.35
CA LYS A 706 -12.62 -43.67 1.08
C LYS A 706 -12.89 -43.92 -0.42
N GLU A 707 -13.64 -43.03 -1.06
CA GLU A 707 -13.90 -43.06 -2.51
C GLU A 707 -12.59 -42.96 -3.31
N TYR A 708 -11.73 -42.00 -2.96
CA TYR A 708 -10.43 -41.81 -3.61
C TYR A 708 -9.47 -43.01 -3.38
N PHE A 709 -9.45 -43.57 -2.18
CA PHE A 709 -8.66 -44.75 -1.88
C PHE A 709 -9.16 -46.01 -2.63
N GLY A 710 -10.44 -46.07 -2.96
CA GLY A 710 -11.14 -47.19 -3.58
C GLY A 710 -12.02 -47.92 -2.57
N GLU A 711 -13.33 -47.77 -2.70
CA GLU A 711 -14.34 -48.36 -1.79
C GLU A 711 -14.15 -49.87 -1.59
N ASN A 712 -13.81 -50.59 -2.66
CA ASN A 712 -13.54 -52.04 -2.61
C ASN A 712 -12.32 -52.40 -1.75
N MET A 713 -11.40 -51.47 -1.53
CA MET A 713 -10.18 -51.65 -0.74
C MET A 713 -10.38 -51.35 0.76
N ILE A 714 -11.48 -50.70 1.14
CA ILE A 714 -11.71 -50.32 2.56
C ILE A 714 -11.78 -51.51 3.49
N GLY A 715 -12.50 -52.57 3.10
CA GLY A 715 -12.55 -53.79 3.90
C GLY A 715 -11.19 -54.50 4.02
N TRP A 716 -10.34 -54.40 3.00
CA TRP A 716 -8.96 -54.84 3.06
C TRP A 716 -8.11 -53.96 3.98
N LEU A 717 -8.25 -52.62 3.90
CA LEU A 717 -7.54 -51.67 4.77
C LEU A 717 -7.86 -51.94 6.24
N GLU A 718 -9.14 -52.11 6.60
CA GLU A 718 -9.58 -52.39 7.94
C GLU A 718 -9.04 -53.73 8.49
N LYS A 719 -8.89 -54.71 7.60
CA LYS A 719 -8.30 -56.00 7.97
C LYS A 719 -6.78 -55.89 8.18
N MET A 720 -6.08 -55.10 7.32
CA MET A 720 -4.63 -54.95 7.44
C MET A 720 -4.22 -53.99 8.55
N PHE A 721 -5.04 -52.98 8.83
CA PHE A 721 -4.82 -51.96 9.84
C PHE A 721 -6.04 -51.87 10.77
N PRO A 722 -6.28 -52.86 11.64
CA PRO A 722 -7.45 -52.89 12.50
C PRO A 722 -7.40 -51.86 13.60
N ASP A 723 -8.55 -51.44 14.12
CA ASP A 723 -8.63 -50.51 15.27
C ASP A 723 -8.31 -51.18 16.61
N SER A 724 -8.51 -52.48 16.71
CA SER A 724 -8.26 -53.20 17.91
C SER A 724 -7.93 -54.67 17.67
N MET A 725 -7.28 -55.29 18.63
CA MET A 725 -6.93 -56.67 18.65
C MET A 725 -7.60 -57.34 19.84
N LEU A 726 -8.15 -58.52 19.65
CA LEU A 726 -8.64 -59.34 20.74
C LEU A 726 -7.47 -60.07 21.39
N LEU A 727 -7.26 -59.83 22.67
CA LEU A 727 -6.23 -60.49 23.45
C LEU A 727 -6.71 -61.89 23.91
N PRO A 728 -5.78 -62.79 24.26
CA PRO A 728 -6.15 -64.14 24.71
C PRO A 728 -7.07 -64.19 25.97
N ASN A 729 -7.06 -63.10 26.74
CA ASN A 729 -7.97 -63.00 27.92
C ASN A 729 -9.40 -62.51 27.54
N GLY A 730 -9.73 -62.37 26.27
CA GLY A 730 -11.03 -61.91 25.79
C GLY A 730 -11.22 -60.39 25.84
N LYS A 731 -10.21 -59.59 26.26
CA LYS A 731 -10.26 -58.12 26.23
C LYS A 731 -9.68 -57.61 24.93
N ARG A 732 -9.97 -56.35 24.63
CA ARG A 732 -9.48 -55.70 23.42
C ARG A 732 -8.37 -54.72 23.77
N ALA A 733 -7.23 -54.84 23.08
CA ALA A 733 -6.20 -53.81 22.97
C ALA A 733 -6.47 -52.90 21.77
N ARG A 734 -6.18 -51.64 21.89
CA ARG A 734 -6.43 -50.64 20.80
C ARG A 734 -5.16 -50.31 20.08
N TYR A 735 -5.25 -50.24 18.75
CA TYR A 735 -4.18 -49.69 17.93
C TYR A 735 -4.30 -48.15 17.85
N HIS A 736 -3.18 -47.48 17.97
CA HIS A 736 -3.07 -46.03 17.78
C HIS A 736 -2.22 -45.74 16.55
N TYR A 737 -2.83 -45.00 15.66
CA TYR A 737 -2.21 -44.56 14.39
C TYR A 737 -2.03 -43.05 14.45
N ALA A 738 -0.77 -42.56 14.36
CA ALA A 738 -0.44 -41.15 14.34
C ALA A 738 0.69 -40.90 13.36
N GLU A 739 0.60 -39.84 12.61
CA GLU A 739 1.56 -39.49 11.57
C GLU A 739 2.96 -39.27 12.19
N GLY A 740 3.98 -39.81 11.53
CA GLY A 740 5.38 -39.73 11.99
C GLY A 740 5.68 -40.56 13.26
N SER A 741 4.72 -41.35 13.74
CA SER A 741 4.88 -42.23 14.92
C SER A 741 4.68 -43.69 14.54
N PRO A 742 5.37 -44.62 15.22
CA PRO A 742 5.11 -46.04 15.01
C PRO A 742 3.67 -46.41 15.47
N VAL A 743 3.11 -47.44 14.86
CA VAL A 743 1.83 -47.98 15.31
C VAL A 743 1.99 -48.53 16.69
N GLU A 744 1.13 -48.09 17.62
CA GLU A 744 1.16 -48.54 19.01
C GLU A 744 -0.06 -49.40 19.31
N LEU A 745 0.16 -50.45 20.11
CA LEU A 745 -0.89 -51.25 20.65
C LEU A 745 -0.99 -51.00 22.17
N SER A 746 -2.10 -50.41 22.58
CA SER A 746 -2.30 -50.01 23.99
C SER A 746 -3.26 -50.95 24.70
N ALA A 747 -2.85 -51.45 25.84
CA ALA A 747 -3.71 -52.15 26.80
C ALA A 747 -3.13 -52.01 28.22
N ARG A 748 -3.94 -52.36 29.21
CA ARG A 748 -3.44 -52.36 30.58
C ARG A 748 -2.41 -53.46 30.76
N ILE A 749 -1.47 -53.26 31.65
CA ILE A 749 -0.37 -54.18 31.94
C ILE A 749 -0.89 -55.60 32.26
N GLU A 750 -2.01 -55.71 32.98
CA GLU A 750 -2.65 -57.01 33.32
C GLU A 750 -3.19 -57.73 32.08
N ASP A 751 -3.61 -57.01 31.07
CA ASP A 751 -4.18 -57.58 29.85
C ASP A 751 -3.07 -58.07 28.91
N PHE A 752 -1.91 -57.39 28.85
CA PHE A 752 -0.76 -57.83 28.09
C PHE A 752 -0.04 -59.08 28.71
N MET A 753 -0.29 -59.43 29.97
CA MET A 753 0.30 -60.63 30.59
C MET A 753 -0.09 -61.91 29.85
N THR A 754 -1.16 -61.94 29.11
CA THR A 754 -1.64 -63.11 28.34
C THR A 754 -1.09 -63.16 26.90
N LEU A 755 -0.45 -62.06 26.41
CA LEU A 755 0.05 -61.96 25.03
C LEU A 755 1.45 -62.53 24.95
N ARG A 756 1.74 -63.34 23.90
CA ARG A 756 3.02 -63.99 23.65
C ARG A 756 3.52 -63.65 22.25
N GLY A 757 4.85 -63.55 22.13
CA GLY A 757 5.51 -63.33 20.88
C GLY A 757 5.48 -61.87 20.41
N GLU A 758 6.23 -61.58 19.35
CA GLU A 758 6.21 -60.30 18.66
C GLU A 758 4.95 -60.18 17.80
N HIS A 759 4.37 -59.00 17.81
CA HIS A 759 3.16 -58.73 17.04
C HIS A 759 3.44 -57.77 15.92
N ALA A 760 2.93 -58.06 14.76
CA ALA A 760 2.97 -57.19 13.59
C ALA A 760 1.60 -57.22 12.92
N ILE A 761 1.23 -56.12 12.32
CA ILE A 761 0.03 -55.99 11.48
C ILE A 761 0.42 -55.90 10.03
N ALA A 762 -0.55 -55.70 9.15
CA ALA A 762 -0.31 -55.54 7.69
C ALA A 762 0.45 -56.75 7.08
N ALA A 763 -0.07 -57.97 7.35
CA ALA A 763 0.58 -59.23 6.95
C ALA A 763 2.07 -59.35 7.38
N GLY A 764 2.40 -58.81 8.55
CA GLY A 764 3.75 -58.86 9.13
C GLY A 764 4.69 -57.75 8.69
N LYS A 765 4.25 -56.86 7.81
CA LYS A 765 5.09 -55.75 7.27
C LYS A 765 5.28 -54.58 8.23
N VAL A 766 4.33 -54.35 9.17
CA VAL A 766 4.36 -53.25 10.11
C VAL A 766 4.52 -53.77 11.54
N LYS A 767 5.70 -53.54 12.14
CA LYS A 767 5.93 -53.86 13.56
C LYS A 767 5.13 -52.90 14.47
N VAL A 768 4.67 -53.41 15.59
CA VAL A 768 3.84 -52.69 16.54
C VAL A 768 4.63 -52.40 17.80
N ARG A 769 4.60 -51.16 18.28
CA ARG A 769 5.16 -50.79 19.59
C ARG A 769 4.09 -50.96 20.67
N TYR A 770 4.40 -51.62 21.75
CA TYR A 770 3.47 -51.80 22.85
C TYR A 770 3.46 -50.57 23.76
N ASP A 771 2.29 -50.02 24.00
CA ASP A 771 2.03 -48.99 25.02
C ASP A 771 1.34 -49.63 26.19
N ILE A 772 2.13 -49.96 27.19
CA ILE A 772 1.69 -50.70 28.40
C ILE A 772 1.13 -49.66 29.37
N LEU A 773 -0.18 -49.75 29.62
CA LEU A 773 -0.88 -48.85 30.51
C LEU A 773 -0.96 -49.35 31.94
N ALA A 774 -0.76 -48.46 32.90
CA ALA A 774 -1.09 -48.70 34.30
C ALA A 774 -2.61 -48.87 34.50
N PRO A 775 -3.10 -49.36 35.66
CA PRO A 775 -4.53 -49.51 35.92
C PRO A 775 -5.36 -48.20 35.74
N ASN A 776 -4.74 -47.03 35.87
CA ASN A 776 -5.38 -45.73 35.67
C ASN A 776 -5.33 -45.24 34.20
N PHE A 777 -4.98 -46.12 33.25
CA PHE A 777 -4.84 -45.84 31.82
C PHE A 777 -3.73 -44.85 31.44
N ARG A 778 -2.80 -44.53 32.32
CA ARG A 778 -1.60 -43.79 31.96
C ARG A 778 -0.51 -44.75 31.51
N THR A 779 0.26 -44.35 30.50
CA THR A 779 1.42 -45.13 30.03
C THR A 779 2.38 -45.41 31.17
N ALA A 780 2.62 -46.66 31.41
CA ALA A 780 3.64 -47.14 32.33
C ALA A 780 4.97 -47.36 31.61
N GLN A 781 4.93 -47.92 30.40
CA GLN A 781 6.12 -48.14 29.56
C GLN A 781 5.72 -48.32 28.11
N LYS A 782 6.58 -47.83 27.20
CA LYS A 782 6.51 -48.17 25.78
C LYS A 782 7.68 -49.05 25.40
N THR A 783 7.42 -50.13 24.68
CA THR A 783 8.46 -51.10 24.28
C THR A 783 8.17 -51.74 22.93
N TRP A 784 9.20 -52.09 22.19
CA TRP A 784 9.11 -52.94 21.02
C TRP A 784 9.19 -54.44 21.36
N ASP A 785 9.85 -54.75 22.47
CA ASP A 785 10.10 -56.09 22.97
C ASP A 785 9.29 -56.32 24.26
N LEU A 786 8.15 -57.00 24.09
CA LEU A 786 7.29 -57.31 25.21
C LEU A 786 7.90 -58.40 26.11
N THR A 787 8.66 -59.33 25.52
CA THR A 787 9.33 -60.41 26.28
C THR A 787 10.43 -59.83 27.18
N GLY A 788 11.30 -58.97 26.61
CA GLY A 788 12.33 -58.30 27.40
C GLY A 788 11.75 -57.34 28.44
N PHE A 789 10.60 -56.75 28.17
CA PHE A 789 9.88 -55.95 29.17
C PHE A 789 9.50 -56.79 30.39
N TRP A 790 8.90 -57.97 30.18
CA TRP A 790 8.49 -58.83 31.30
C TRP A 790 9.70 -59.29 32.13
N GLN A 791 10.82 -59.61 31.48
CA GLN A 791 12.02 -60.08 32.14
C GLN A 791 12.78 -58.99 32.88
N ASN A 792 12.96 -57.82 32.27
CA ASN A 792 13.92 -56.83 32.75
C ASN A 792 13.25 -55.61 33.44
N THR A 793 12.14 -55.09 32.89
CA THR A 793 11.54 -53.83 33.31
C THR A 793 10.35 -54.01 34.25
N TYR A 794 9.54 -55.04 34.02
CA TYR A 794 8.34 -55.30 34.80
C TYR A 794 8.62 -55.45 36.33
N PRO A 795 9.68 -56.13 36.79
CA PRO A 795 9.94 -56.23 38.22
C PRO A 795 10.04 -54.88 38.98
N GLN A 796 10.58 -53.87 38.28
CA GLN A 796 10.71 -52.54 38.86
C GLN A 796 9.34 -51.78 38.82
N ILE A 797 8.65 -51.80 37.70
CA ILE A 797 7.33 -51.20 37.54
C ILE A 797 6.32 -51.83 38.47
N ARG A 798 6.40 -53.17 38.69
CA ARG A 798 5.56 -53.92 39.62
C ARG A 798 5.67 -53.38 41.05
N LYS A 799 6.90 -53.12 41.54
CA LYS A 799 7.11 -52.57 42.89
C LYS A 799 6.41 -51.22 43.05
N GLU A 800 6.50 -50.36 42.09
CA GLU A 800 5.91 -49.03 42.11
C GLU A 800 4.39 -49.10 42.02
N LEU A 801 3.85 -49.81 41.02
CA LEU A 801 2.43 -49.85 40.72
C LEU A 801 1.65 -50.70 41.75
N ARG A 802 2.24 -51.75 42.28
CA ARG A 802 1.60 -52.58 43.36
C ARG A 802 1.29 -51.73 44.58
N GLY A 803 2.20 -50.80 44.94
CA GLY A 803 1.93 -49.88 46.06
C GLY A 803 0.77 -48.94 45.80
N ARG A 804 0.59 -48.49 44.58
CA ARG A 804 -0.48 -47.59 44.19
C ARG A 804 -1.82 -48.26 43.85
N TYR A 805 -1.75 -49.51 43.34
CA TYR A 805 -2.93 -50.28 42.87
C TYR A 805 -2.94 -51.71 43.45
N PRO A 806 -3.08 -51.90 44.78
CA PRO A 806 -2.95 -53.20 45.44
C PRO A 806 -4.07 -54.17 45.06
N LYS A 807 -5.20 -53.74 44.50
CA LYS A 807 -6.34 -54.59 44.12
C LYS A 807 -6.16 -55.26 42.71
N HIS A 808 -5.12 -54.93 41.97
CA HIS A 808 -4.84 -55.52 40.65
C HIS A 808 -3.87 -56.71 40.83
N PRO A 809 -3.90 -57.66 39.88
CA PRO A 809 -3.00 -58.81 39.90
C PRO A 809 -1.56 -58.38 39.58
N TRP A 810 -0.60 -58.67 40.42
CA TRP A 810 0.82 -58.35 40.25
C TRP A 810 1.64 -59.63 40.41
N PRO A 811 1.59 -60.57 39.45
CA PRO A 811 2.37 -61.81 39.53
C PRO A 811 3.85 -61.53 39.60
N GLU A 812 4.64 -62.44 40.17
CA GLU A 812 6.08 -62.28 40.29
C GLU A 812 6.78 -62.56 39.00
N THR A 813 6.26 -63.49 38.24
CA THR A 813 6.72 -63.82 36.88
C THR A 813 5.51 -63.84 35.93
N VAL A 814 5.71 -63.23 34.73
CA VAL A 814 4.78 -63.31 33.61
C VAL A 814 5.37 -64.34 32.65
N VAL A 815 4.84 -65.60 32.73
CA VAL A 815 5.36 -66.74 31.93
C VAL A 815 4.74 -66.70 30.52
#